data_eed0a535807996b4ebe741257605e93a
#
_entry.id   eed0a535807996b4ebe741257605e93a
#
_cell.length_a   1.000
_cell.length_b   1.000
_cell.length_c   1.000
_cell.angle_alpha   90.00
_cell.angle_beta   90.00
_cell.angle_gamma   90.00
#
_symmetry.space_group_name_H-M   'P 1'
#
loop_
_entity.id
_entity.type
_entity.pdbx_description
1 polymer ?
#
loop_
_entity_poly.entity_id
_entity_poly.type
_entity_poly.pdbx_seq_one_letter_code
_entity_poly.pdbx_strand_id
1 'polypeptide(L)'
;MMKGKLKKAVALVTALSCVQISPLAVTEVEAAQDAVSATKSGNIVTIGNDKLSREFSISDDRLSTTKIENLLGNSVFTPGENSEEFVIKTLDETSNGAVSLEEYTTSEGNSSQILDGITDTTGNFWCSNSDDMKLVVNFGSEKEVKKVVYTPRYDNSAKYNCTGRLTKLKIQYWDGSAWQDATVGGNAEISLTTDANTKPDAIELDETVTTSKIKLVGIESYHWQDANRNKFMNVGELDVQDTAGTTVLDKGTQIAGKEIKSSELTLKSTSIDDTTAVINDVNKTGKMITFEFDPVQMGTGEANITEKIVMYDGDHFMRKFLEIDSEDKDVRMDYIDGEHLTVTDSDKTWTVPKGVGGVVEMSEYKANLGQPIYIDGMFVGSEFPETDTQIESGLGHVRYYTGKNFTDFERDGQLTEDGKYISWQTVVGASHSDGSDQGVIQSDFYDYIDSIATPSDFRLQYNSWFDNMMRIDDDNILSSFIEIEKELTQTGVRPMDSYVVDDGWNNYNDTSVVDSVRSGTTLNTTGFWEFNSKFPNGLTTSSSLVNKLGSDFGVWIGPRGGYNFFGSLADILTKSGTGSKSGGSIDVADATYVQKFEEMAINWMHDYGVNYWKWDGFADVAQYNAFPSGEGVVGYSEEHRHMYGGQNQMYHVTDLWEKWIVLMENIRQAEKDYNIKNLWISLTCYVNP
;
A
#
# COMPACT_ATOMS: atom_id res chain seq x y z
N MET A 1 -5.15 -4.19 24.77
CA MET A 1 -4.76 -5.59 24.56
C MET A 1 -4.34 -5.92 23.13
N MET A 2 -4.52 -5.01 22.17
CA MET A 2 -4.22 -5.24 20.74
C MET A 2 -2.80 -4.91 20.28
N LYS A 3 -2.05 -4.09 21.02
CA LYS A 3 -0.63 -3.80 20.68
C LYS A 3 0.32 -5.01 20.68
N GLY A 4 -0.13 -6.19 21.15
CA GLY A 4 0.68 -7.40 21.18
C GLY A 4 0.48 -8.38 20.03
N LYS A 5 -0.60 -8.23 19.25
CA LYS A 5 -0.92 -9.20 18.17
C LYS A 5 -0.37 -8.79 16.79
N LEU A 6 -0.29 -7.49 16.51
CA LEU A 6 0.31 -7.00 15.26
C LEU A 6 1.83 -7.33 15.16
N LYS A 7 2.51 -7.39 16.31
CA LYS A 7 3.93 -7.76 16.37
C LYS A 7 4.27 -9.19 15.93
N LYS A 8 3.26 -10.07 15.73
CA LYS A 8 3.50 -11.46 15.32
C LYS A 8 3.54 -11.68 13.81
N ALA A 9 2.88 -10.85 13.02
CA ALA A 9 2.86 -11.00 11.56
C ALA A 9 4.22 -10.65 10.93
N VAL A 10 4.87 -9.58 11.40
CA VAL A 10 6.25 -9.24 10.99
C VAL A 10 7.26 -10.27 11.50
N ALA A 11 6.95 -10.97 12.62
CA ALA A 11 7.82 -12.00 13.16
C ALA A 11 7.86 -13.30 12.33
N LEU A 12 6.94 -13.53 11.39
CA LEU A 12 6.99 -14.72 10.53
C LEU A 12 8.07 -14.60 9.43
N VAL A 13 8.39 -13.38 9.02
CA VAL A 13 9.54 -13.11 8.13
C VAL A 13 10.86 -13.07 8.92
N THR A 14 10.80 -12.81 10.24
CA THR A 14 11.97 -12.64 11.11
C THR A 14 12.17 -13.75 12.17
N ALA A 15 11.30 -14.78 12.23
CA ALA A 15 11.49 -15.90 13.18
C ALA A 15 12.68 -16.81 12.82
N LEU A 16 13.81 -16.20 12.54
CA LEU A 16 15.14 -16.78 12.33
C LEU A 16 16.02 -16.63 13.57
N SER A 17 15.47 -16.72 14.77
CA SER A 17 16.30 -16.72 15.97
C SER A 17 16.01 -17.90 16.89
N CYS A 18 16.95 -18.84 16.85
CA CYS A 18 17.39 -19.75 17.91
C CYS A 18 16.33 -20.36 18.85
N VAL A 19 15.84 -21.52 18.52
CA VAL A 19 15.46 -22.51 19.54
C VAL A 19 16.52 -23.60 19.54
N GLN A 20 17.32 -23.67 20.60
CA GLN A 20 18.21 -24.80 20.85
C GLN A 20 17.34 -26.01 21.23
N ILE A 21 17.31 -27.02 20.35
CA ILE A 21 16.79 -28.36 20.67
C ILE A 21 17.97 -29.31 20.72
N SER A 22 18.06 -30.05 21.83
CA SER A 22 19.08 -31.06 22.09
C SER A 22 19.08 -32.18 21.05
N PRO A 23 20.24 -32.76 20.69
CA PRO A 23 20.35 -33.68 19.58
C PRO A 23 19.76 -35.04 19.89
N LEU A 24 18.80 -35.48 19.10
CA LEU A 24 18.47 -36.88 18.90
C LEU A 24 19.40 -37.43 17.77
N ALA A 25 19.97 -38.59 18.01
CA ALA A 25 20.92 -39.21 17.13
C ALA A 25 20.39 -39.38 15.69
N VAL A 26 21.03 -38.70 14.78
CA VAL A 26 20.80 -38.85 13.32
C VAL A 26 21.74 -39.92 12.83
N THR A 27 21.18 -40.97 12.21
CA THR A 27 21.91 -41.87 11.31
C THR A 27 22.39 -41.02 10.12
N GLU A 28 23.67 -41.20 9.75
CA GLU A 28 24.25 -40.57 8.56
C GLU A 28 23.37 -40.88 7.34
N VAL A 29 22.67 -39.85 6.87
CA VAL A 29 22.06 -39.84 5.54
C VAL A 29 23.15 -39.32 4.60
N GLU A 30 23.39 -40.02 3.47
CA GLU A 30 24.25 -39.53 2.38
C GLU A 30 24.00 -38.04 2.17
N ALA A 31 25.08 -37.26 2.06
CA ALA A 31 24.98 -35.81 1.82
C ALA A 31 24.08 -35.61 0.58
N ALA A 32 22.92 -34.94 0.79
CA ALA A 32 21.96 -34.75 -0.26
C ALA A 32 22.63 -33.94 -1.40
N GLN A 33 22.47 -34.39 -2.62
CA GLN A 33 22.97 -33.71 -3.83
C GLN A 33 22.46 -32.26 -3.95
N ASP A 34 21.44 -31.88 -3.19
CA ASP A 34 20.72 -30.61 -3.24
C ASP A 34 21.10 -29.66 -2.10
N ALA A 35 22.14 -29.91 -1.32
CA ALA A 35 22.52 -29.06 -0.17
C ALA A 35 23.12 -27.73 -0.64
N VAL A 36 22.67 -26.64 -0.03
CA VAL A 36 23.20 -25.30 -0.30
C VAL A 36 24.58 -25.13 0.31
N SER A 37 25.51 -24.65 -0.47
CA SER A 37 26.82 -24.19 -0.01
C SER A 37 26.93 -22.67 -0.11
N ALA A 38 27.57 -22.04 0.87
CA ALA A 38 27.99 -20.67 0.80
C ALA A 38 29.43 -20.57 1.23
N THR A 39 30.26 -19.85 0.46
CA THR A 39 31.69 -19.77 0.71
C THR A 39 32.23 -18.37 0.45
N LYS A 40 33.28 -17.99 1.21
CA LYS A 40 34.07 -16.79 0.95
C LYS A 40 35.53 -17.20 0.73
N SER A 41 36.06 -16.93 -0.44
CA SER A 41 37.46 -17.21 -0.79
C SER A 41 38.12 -15.93 -1.33
N GLY A 42 38.93 -15.29 -0.49
CA GLY A 42 39.49 -13.97 -0.78
C GLY A 42 38.36 -12.93 -0.97
N ASN A 43 38.33 -12.35 -2.14
CA ASN A 43 37.34 -11.33 -2.51
C ASN A 43 36.06 -11.90 -3.19
N ILE A 44 35.99 -13.19 -3.33
CA ILE A 44 34.83 -13.85 -3.98
C ILE A 44 33.95 -14.48 -2.90
N VAL A 45 32.66 -14.24 -2.99
CA VAL A 45 31.62 -14.84 -2.15
C VAL A 45 30.65 -15.55 -3.06
N THR A 46 30.28 -16.79 -2.75
CA THR A 46 29.37 -17.58 -3.58
C THR A 46 28.31 -18.24 -2.71
N ILE A 47 27.08 -18.29 -3.18
CA ILE A 47 25.99 -19.12 -2.63
C ILE A 47 25.33 -19.89 -3.76
N GLY A 48 24.98 -21.14 -3.51
CA GLY A 48 24.28 -21.97 -4.48
C GLY A 48 24.23 -23.43 -4.11
N ASN A 49 23.59 -24.21 -4.96
CA ASN A 49 23.53 -25.68 -4.96
C ASN A 49 23.77 -26.21 -6.37
N ASP A 50 23.31 -27.41 -6.70
CA ASP A 50 23.44 -28.00 -8.04
C ASP A 50 22.43 -27.45 -9.09
N LYS A 51 21.54 -26.50 -8.71
CA LYS A 51 20.51 -25.94 -9.58
C LYS A 51 20.76 -24.46 -9.93
N LEU A 52 21.21 -23.69 -8.97
CA LEU A 52 21.41 -22.23 -9.09
C LEU A 52 22.61 -21.80 -8.28
N SER A 53 23.43 -20.91 -8.81
CA SER A 53 24.49 -20.27 -8.03
C SER A 53 24.59 -18.77 -8.34
N ARG A 54 25.00 -17.96 -7.34
CA ARG A 54 25.31 -16.55 -7.49
C ARG A 54 26.67 -16.25 -6.90
N GLU A 55 27.49 -15.55 -7.67
CA GLU A 55 28.84 -15.15 -7.28
C GLU A 55 28.93 -13.64 -7.15
N PHE A 56 29.54 -13.21 -6.06
CA PHE A 56 29.80 -11.81 -5.75
C PHE A 56 31.30 -11.57 -5.70
N SER A 57 31.70 -10.37 -6.14
CA SER A 57 33.06 -9.86 -5.97
C SER A 57 33.05 -8.70 -4.98
N ILE A 58 34.08 -8.66 -4.13
CA ILE A 58 34.39 -7.53 -3.26
C ILE A 58 35.68 -6.90 -3.78
N SER A 59 35.57 -5.74 -4.44
CA SER A 59 36.70 -5.00 -4.98
C SER A 59 36.70 -3.59 -4.44
N ASP A 60 37.81 -3.13 -3.87
CA ASP A 60 37.92 -1.82 -3.24
C ASP A 60 36.81 -1.53 -2.23
N ASP A 61 36.49 -2.56 -1.42
CA ASP A 61 35.40 -2.55 -0.45
C ASP A 61 34.00 -2.29 -1.07
N ARG A 62 33.80 -2.62 -2.35
CA ARG A 62 32.53 -2.54 -3.07
C ARG A 62 32.05 -3.96 -3.42
N LEU A 63 30.74 -4.18 -3.20
CA LEU A 63 30.07 -5.44 -3.53
C LEU A 63 29.47 -5.36 -4.93
N SER A 64 29.63 -6.42 -5.70
CA SER A 64 28.94 -6.58 -6.98
C SER A 64 28.74 -8.04 -7.33
N THR A 65 27.58 -8.40 -7.89
CA THR A 65 27.33 -9.69 -8.52
C THR A 65 28.15 -9.79 -9.81
N THR A 66 28.98 -10.83 -9.92
CA THR A 66 29.79 -11.08 -11.14
C THR A 66 29.11 -12.04 -12.09
N LYS A 67 28.34 -12.99 -11.56
CA LYS A 67 27.56 -13.92 -12.38
C LYS A 67 26.43 -14.58 -11.59
N ILE A 68 25.40 -14.99 -12.30
CA ILE A 68 24.35 -15.89 -11.82
C ILE A 68 24.30 -17.08 -12.80
N GLU A 69 24.43 -18.30 -12.29
CA GLU A 69 24.49 -19.52 -13.10
C GLU A 69 23.20 -20.32 -12.92
N ASN A 70 22.43 -20.42 -13.97
CA ASN A 70 21.33 -21.36 -14.07
C ASN A 70 21.92 -22.75 -14.46
N LEU A 71 22.14 -23.58 -13.46
CA LEU A 71 22.75 -24.90 -13.65
C LEU A 71 21.78 -25.95 -14.22
N LEU A 72 20.47 -25.76 -14.02
CA LEU A 72 19.43 -26.59 -14.62
C LEU A 72 19.34 -26.39 -16.14
N GLY A 73 19.33 -25.13 -16.59
CA GLY A 73 19.27 -24.77 -18.00
C GLY A 73 20.63 -24.64 -18.68
N ASN A 74 21.72 -24.76 -17.91
CA ASN A 74 23.09 -24.63 -18.38
C ASN A 74 23.36 -23.29 -19.07
N SER A 75 22.96 -22.18 -18.42
CA SER A 75 23.19 -20.82 -18.86
C SER A 75 23.82 -19.96 -17.75
N VAL A 76 24.45 -18.86 -18.15
CA VAL A 76 25.15 -17.95 -17.25
C VAL A 76 24.79 -16.51 -17.63
N PHE A 77 24.23 -15.78 -16.69
CA PHE A 77 24.04 -14.35 -16.81
C PHE A 77 25.19 -13.60 -16.12
N THR A 78 25.80 -12.67 -16.83
CA THR A 78 26.82 -11.77 -16.32
C THR A 78 26.25 -10.35 -16.33
N PRO A 79 25.89 -9.78 -15.17
CA PRO A 79 25.35 -8.42 -15.11
C PRO A 79 26.31 -7.42 -15.78
N GLY A 80 25.76 -6.52 -16.58
CA GLY A 80 26.53 -5.49 -17.26
C GLY A 80 27.05 -4.40 -16.30
N GLU A 81 27.92 -3.54 -16.82
CA GLU A 81 28.34 -2.34 -16.09
C GLU A 81 27.12 -1.52 -15.66
N ASN A 82 27.18 -0.93 -14.48
CA ASN A 82 26.09 -0.18 -13.81
C ASN A 82 24.95 -1.04 -13.27
N SER A 83 25.13 -2.36 -13.12
CA SER A 83 24.26 -3.16 -12.29
C SER A 83 24.50 -2.84 -10.81
N GLU A 84 23.42 -2.86 -10.04
CA GLU A 84 23.44 -2.62 -8.59
C GLU A 84 22.85 -3.83 -7.87
N GLU A 85 23.36 -4.14 -6.69
CA GLU A 85 22.72 -5.15 -5.84
C GLU A 85 21.33 -4.67 -5.41
N PHE A 86 21.24 -3.37 -5.11
CA PHE A 86 19.99 -2.70 -4.82
C PHE A 86 20.08 -1.19 -5.09
N VAL A 87 18.94 -0.55 -5.23
CA VAL A 87 18.80 0.91 -5.24
C VAL A 87 17.69 1.31 -4.27
N ILE A 88 17.97 2.28 -3.39
CA ILE A 88 16.95 2.89 -2.54
C ILE A 88 16.80 4.34 -2.99
N LYS A 89 15.59 4.75 -3.35
CA LYS A 89 15.27 6.13 -3.69
C LYS A 89 14.54 6.80 -2.54
N THR A 90 15.02 7.95 -2.08
CA THR A 90 14.27 8.79 -1.14
C THR A 90 13.59 9.93 -1.88
N LEU A 91 12.49 10.44 -1.31
CA LEU A 91 11.78 11.61 -1.82
C LEU A 91 12.42 12.91 -1.32
N ASP A 92 12.09 14.00 -2.02
CA ASP A 92 12.37 15.33 -1.49
C ASP A 92 11.61 15.52 -0.17
N GLU A 93 12.30 16.03 0.81
CA GLU A 93 11.73 16.28 2.13
C GLU A 93 11.85 17.74 2.51
N THR A 94 10.95 18.17 3.37
CA THR A 94 11.12 19.40 4.12
C THR A 94 11.30 19.00 5.59
N SER A 95 12.47 19.25 6.16
CA SER A 95 12.65 19.05 7.60
C SER A 95 11.57 19.83 8.33
N ASN A 96 11.01 19.25 9.40
CA ASN A 96 9.93 19.88 10.14
C ASN A 96 10.32 21.28 10.57
N GLY A 97 9.80 22.31 9.87
CA GLY A 97 9.84 23.68 10.34
C GLY A 97 8.89 23.83 11.54
N ALA A 98 9.12 24.88 12.32
CA ALA A 98 8.25 25.18 13.46
C ALA A 98 6.84 25.66 13.04
N VAL A 99 6.62 25.96 11.74
CA VAL A 99 5.34 26.47 11.25
C VAL A 99 4.33 25.35 11.05
N SER A 100 3.12 25.54 11.51
CA SER A 100 1.98 24.63 11.27
C SER A 100 0.70 25.41 10.96
N LEU A 101 -0.28 24.71 10.34
CA LEU A 101 -1.59 25.24 10.04
C LEU A 101 -2.64 24.68 11.00
N GLU A 102 -3.52 25.53 11.48
CA GLU A 102 -4.57 25.17 12.44
C GLU A 102 -5.92 25.82 12.03
N GLU A 103 -7.01 25.35 12.61
CA GLU A 103 -8.36 25.91 12.46
C GLU A 103 -8.77 26.16 10.98
N TYR A 104 -8.64 25.18 10.12
CA TYR A 104 -9.08 25.28 8.73
C TYR A 104 -9.94 24.08 8.31
N THR A 105 -10.72 24.27 7.25
CA THR A 105 -11.50 23.19 6.61
C THR A 105 -11.16 23.16 5.12
N THR A 106 -10.99 21.98 4.56
CA THR A 106 -10.60 21.82 3.16
C THR A 106 -11.78 21.38 2.30
N SER A 107 -12.00 22.09 1.20
CA SER A 107 -12.95 21.69 0.14
C SER A 107 -12.24 21.21 -1.12
N GLU A 108 -11.05 21.76 -1.43
CA GLU A 108 -10.26 21.43 -2.62
C GLU A 108 -8.78 21.77 -2.36
N GLY A 109 -7.86 21.02 -2.99
CA GLY A 109 -6.43 21.26 -2.88
C GLY A 109 -5.81 20.70 -1.59
N ASN A 110 -4.59 21.11 -1.29
CA ASN A 110 -3.83 20.62 -0.14
C ASN A 110 -3.28 21.78 0.69
N SER A 111 -3.59 21.81 1.99
CA SER A 111 -3.16 22.86 2.90
C SER A 111 -1.64 22.94 3.09
N SER A 112 -0.89 21.84 2.94
CA SER A 112 0.57 21.88 3.01
C SER A 112 1.21 22.70 1.88
N GLN A 113 0.53 22.86 0.76
CA GLN A 113 1.02 23.59 -0.41
C GLN A 113 1.03 25.09 -0.25
N ILE A 114 0.33 25.64 0.72
CA ILE A 114 0.23 27.11 0.89
C ILE A 114 1.41 27.73 1.63
N LEU A 115 2.33 26.91 2.11
CA LEU A 115 3.54 27.32 2.82
C LEU A 115 4.83 26.75 2.16
N ASP A 116 4.75 26.18 0.97
CA ASP A 116 5.88 25.49 0.34
C ASP A 116 6.84 26.41 -0.42
N GLY A 117 6.49 27.69 -0.56
CA GLY A 117 7.29 28.69 -1.25
C GLY A 117 7.08 28.70 -2.77
N ILE A 118 6.16 27.90 -3.29
CA ILE A 118 5.87 27.83 -4.74
C ILE A 118 4.90 28.94 -5.10
N THR A 119 5.38 29.89 -5.90
CA THR A 119 4.57 31.03 -6.35
C THR A 119 3.80 30.79 -7.65
N ASP A 120 4.07 29.69 -8.36
CA ASP A 120 3.19 29.22 -9.43
C ASP A 120 2.07 28.37 -8.83
N THR A 121 0.95 28.99 -8.63
CA THR A 121 -0.19 28.43 -7.91
C THR A 121 -1.25 27.81 -8.84
N THR A 122 -0.91 27.45 -10.08
CA THR A 122 -1.83 26.89 -11.07
C THR A 122 -2.38 25.53 -10.63
N GLY A 123 -1.54 24.67 -10.08
CA GLY A 123 -1.93 23.37 -9.51
C GLY A 123 -1.62 23.25 -8.02
N ASN A 124 -1.09 24.32 -7.42
CA ASN A 124 -0.58 24.36 -6.06
C ASN A 124 -1.39 25.35 -5.22
N PHE A 125 -2.39 24.83 -4.51
CA PHE A 125 -3.34 25.68 -3.76
C PHE A 125 -4.15 24.86 -2.76
N TRP A 126 -4.83 25.61 -1.87
CA TRP A 126 -5.84 25.10 -0.96
C TRP A 126 -7.11 25.97 -1.03
N CYS A 127 -8.29 25.37 -0.87
CA CYS A 127 -9.56 26.06 -0.75
C CYS A 127 -10.30 25.64 0.53
N SER A 128 -10.88 26.62 1.23
CA SER A 128 -11.75 26.37 2.39
C SER A 128 -13.12 25.84 1.97
N ASN A 129 -13.87 25.29 2.93
CA ASN A 129 -15.32 25.09 2.76
C ASN A 129 -16.05 26.43 2.71
N SER A 130 -17.19 26.47 2.03
CA SER A 130 -17.97 27.70 1.75
C SER A 130 -18.44 28.46 3.00
N ASP A 131 -18.59 27.78 4.13
CA ASP A 131 -19.09 28.36 5.36
C ASP A 131 -17.99 28.67 6.39
N ASP A 132 -16.73 28.39 6.06
CA ASP A 132 -15.60 28.51 6.97
C ASP A 132 -14.34 29.05 6.27
N MET A 133 -14.37 30.35 5.94
CA MET A 133 -13.24 31.04 5.30
C MET A 133 -12.22 31.49 6.34
N LYS A 134 -11.53 30.58 7.00
CA LYS A 134 -10.48 30.93 7.97
C LYS A 134 -9.31 29.95 7.91
N LEU A 135 -8.17 30.42 8.41
CA LEU A 135 -6.93 29.68 8.48
C LEU A 135 -6.04 30.28 9.56
N VAL A 136 -5.50 29.46 10.45
CA VAL A 136 -4.50 29.88 11.44
C VAL A 136 -3.13 29.36 11.04
N VAL A 137 -2.14 30.24 11.06
CA VAL A 137 -0.72 29.90 10.93
C VAL A 137 -0.09 30.02 12.31
N ASN A 138 0.44 28.91 12.81
CA ASN A 138 1.18 28.83 14.07
C ASN A 138 2.67 28.82 13.77
N PHE A 139 3.43 29.74 14.34
CA PHE A 139 4.87 29.88 14.12
C PHE A 139 5.73 28.99 15.03
N GLY A 140 5.12 28.27 15.97
CA GLY A 140 5.82 27.47 16.97
C GLY A 140 6.47 28.31 18.09
N SER A 141 6.69 29.60 17.88
CA SER A 141 7.24 30.54 18.86
C SER A 141 6.78 31.98 18.53
N GLU A 142 6.94 32.92 19.46
CA GLU A 142 6.65 34.33 19.22
C GLU A 142 7.58 34.88 18.12
N LYS A 143 6.98 35.61 17.16
CA LYS A 143 7.65 36.29 16.05
C LYS A 143 7.15 37.73 15.93
N GLU A 144 8.00 38.63 15.46
CA GLU A 144 7.63 39.94 15.01
C GLU A 144 7.02 39.91 13.62
N VAL A 145 5.76 40.29 13.46
CA VAL A 145 5.04 40.29 12.19
C VAL A 145 4.72 41.71 11.79
N LYS A 146 5.14 42.10 10.61
CA LYS A 146 4.85 43.38 10.00
C LYS A 146 4.05 43.29 8.71
N LYS A 147 4.20 42.20 7.98
CA LYS A 147 3.57 42.04 6.66
C LYS A 147 3.10 40.60 6.43
N VAL A 148 1.94 40.47 5.80
CA VAL A 148 1.39 39.20 5.32
C VAL A 148 1.26 39.31 3.81
N VAL A 149 1.81 38.31 3.10
CA VAL A 149 1.73 38.23 1.63
C VAL A 149 0.80 37.09 1.27
N TYR A 150 -0.32 37.43 0.69
CA TYR A 150 -1.35 36.48 0.27
C TYR A 150 -1.30 36.32 -1.25
N THR A 151 -1.03 35.10 -1.73
CA THR A 151 -1.07 34.73 -3.13
C THR A 151 -2.30 33.83 -3.36
N PRO A 152 -3.27 34.23 -4.18
CA PRO A 152 -4.39 33.38 -4.51
C PRO A 152 -4.03 32.26 -5.46
N ARG A 153 -4.90 31.26 -5.59
CA ARG A 153 -4.82 30.27 -6.67
C ARG A 153 -4.79 30.99 -8.02
N TYR A 154 -3.89 30.58 -8.86
CA TYR A 154 -3.88 30.97 -10.27
C TYR A 154 -4.74 30.02 -11.11
N ASP A 155 -5.64 30.55 -11.90
CA ASP A 155 -6.46 29.78 -12.83
C ASP A 155 -6.34 30.38 -14.24
N ASN A 156 -5.79 29.57 -15.16
CA ASN A 156 -5.57 29.97 -16.55
C ASN A 156 -6.88 30.06 -17.36
N SER A 157 -8.00 29.60 -16.79
CA SER A 157 -9.27 29.63 -17.52
C SER A 157 -9.92 31.02 -17.37
N ALA A 158 -10.15 31.69 -18.49
CA ALA A 158 -10.90 32.94 -18.54
C ALA A 158 -12.30 32.82 -17.92
N LYS A 159 -12.81 31.61 -17.72
CA LYS A 159 -14.12 31.33 -17.16
C LYS A 159 -14.14 31.35 -15.64
N TYR A 160 -13.14 30.81 -14.98
CA TYR A 160 -13.14 30.67 -13.51
C TYR A 160 -12.33 31.75 -12.80
N ASN A 161 -11.33 32.29 -13.44
CA ASN A 161 -10.55 33.48 -13.12
C ASN A 161 -10.33 33.71 -11.63
N CYS A 162 -9.62 32.78 -10.97
CA CYS A 162 -9.32 32.84 -9.54
C CYS A 162 -10.55 32.90 -8.62
N THR A 163 -11.61 32.19 -8.96
CA THR A 163 -12.77 32.03 -8.07
C THR A 163 -12.33 31.55 -6.69
N GLY A 164 -12.82 32.19 -5.63
CA GLY A 164 -12.39 31.96 -4.24
C GLY A 164 -11.25 32.87 -3.78
N ARG A 165 -10.66 33.69 -4.67
CA ARG A 165 -9.71 34.73 -4.25
C ARG A 165 -10.40 35.70 -3.30
N LEU A 166 -9.76 35.98 -2.19
CA LEU A 166 -10.25 36.97 -1.24
C LEU A 166 -10.22 38.37 -1.87
N THR A 167 -11.31 39.10 -1.68
CA THR A 167 -11.43 40.55 -2.00
C THR A 167 -11.49 41.41 -0.75
N LYS A 168 -11.86 40.77 0.39
CA LYS A 168 -11.82 41.39 1.70
C LYS A 168 -11.53 40.33 2.76
N LEU A 169 -10.66 40.67 3.71
CA LEU A 169 -10.31 39.81 4.83
C LEU A 169 -10.05 40.60 6.11
N LYS A 170 -9.90 39.87 7.22
CA LYS A 170 -9.26 40.34 8.46
C LYS A 170 -7.99 39.51 8.69
N ILE A 171 -6.99 40.16 9.26
CA ILE A 171 -5.83 39.51 9.87
C ILE A 171 -5.96 39.69 11.38
N GLN A 172 -5.91 38.56 12.09
CA GLN A 172 -5.90 38.57 13.56
C GLN A 172 -4.59 37.98 14.04
N TYR A 173 -4.10 38.47 15.18
CA TYR A 173 -2.93 37.90 15.85
C TYR A 173 -3.30 37.43 17.25
N TRP A 174 -2.63 36.45 17.76
CA TRP A 174 -2.82 35.91 19.11
C TRP A 174 -1.97 36.69 20.12
N ASP A 175 -2.58 37.34 21.12
CA ASP A 175 -1.89 38.14 22.14
C ASP A 175 -1.44 37.32 23.37
N GLY A 176 -1.55 35.97 23.30
CA GLY A 176 -1.31 35.05 24.41
C GLY A 176 -2.60 34.65 25.16
N SER A 177 -3.72 35.39 24.95
CA SER A 177 -4.99 35.14 25.62
C SER A 177 -6.21 35.22 24.70
N ALA A 178 -6.18 36.07 23.68
CA ALA A 178 -7.28 36.29 22.76
C ALA A 178 -6.79 36.70 21.36
N TRP A 179 -7.67 36.56 20.38
CA TRP A 179 -7.45 37.05 19.02
C TRP A 179 -7.72 38.57 18.97
N GLN A 180 -6.74 39.33 18.49
CA GLN A 180 -6.81 40.75 18.26
C GLN A 180 -6.80 41.06 16.77
N ASP A 181 -7.64 42.05 16.36
CA ASP A 181 -7.65 42.50 14.96
C ASP A 181 -6.40 43.37 14.68
N ALA A 182 -5.61 42.97 13.67
CA ALA A 182 -4.58 43.84 13.10
C ALA A 182 -5.22 44.87 12.15
N THR A 183 -4.65 46.07 12.04
CA THR A 183 -5.17 47.15 11.19
C THR A 183 -4.24 47.48 10.03
N VAL A 184 -4.86 47.96 8.94
CA VAL A 184 -4.18 48.52 7.78
C VAL A 184 -4.86 49.84 7.42
N GLY A 185 -4.13 50.96 7.47
CA GLY A 185 -4.70 52.28 7.29
C GLY A 185 -5.81 52.62 8.31
N GLY A 186 -5.70 52.11 9.54
CA GLY A 186 -6.67 52.25 10.61
C GLY A 186 -7.89 51.35 10.52
N ASN A 187 -7.98 50.43 9.54
CA ASN A 187 -9.12 49.55 9.35
C ASN A 187 -8.76 48.10 9.67
N ALA A 188 -9.62 47.40 10.41
CA ALA A 188 -9.51 45.99 10.67
C ALA A 188 -9.99 45.13 9.47
N GLU A 189 -10.94 45.64 8.68
CA GLU A 189 -11.34 45.03 7.44
C GLU A 189 -10.49 45.53 6.30
N ILE A 190 -9.74 44.64 5.66
CA ILE A 190 -8.73 44.93 4.66
C ILE A 190 -9.27 44.54 3.28
N SER A 191 -9.33 45.54 2.38
CA SER A 191 -9.70 45.31 0.97
C SER A 191 -8.48 44.93 0.18
N LEU A 192 -8.58 43.84 -0.61
CA LEU A 192 -7.54 43.33 -1.47
C LEU A 192 -7.76 43.76 -2.93
N THR A 193 -6.72 43.60 -3.75
CA THR A 193 -6.85 43.86 -5.19
C THR A 193 -7.89 42.93 -5.83
N THR A 194 -8.69 43.50 -6.72
CA THR A 194 -9.67 42.74 -7.50
C THR A 194 -9.09 42.30 -8.87
N ASP A 195 -7.83 42.65 -9.13
CA ASP A 195 -7.20 42.27 -10.41
C ASP A 195 -7.01 40.78 -10.50
N ALA A 196 -7.60 40.21 -11.52
CA ALA A 196 -7.58 38.78 -11.82
C ALA A 196 -6.18 38.26 -12.23
N ASN A 197 -5.26 39.14 -12.53
CA ASN A 197 -3.91 38.79 -13.01
C ASN A 197 -2.90 38.51 -11.88
N THR A 198 -3.40 38.15 -10.68
CA THR A 198 -2.60 37.30 -9.78
C THR A 198 -1.29 37.83 -9.29
N LYS A 199 -1.25 39.09 -8.93
CA LYS A 199 -0.16 39.56 -8.08
C LYS A 199 -0.50 39.19 -6.64
N PRO A 200 0.47 38.70 -5.86
CA PRO A 200 0.26 38.53 -4.44
C PRO A 200 -0.12 39.90 -3.82
N ASP A 201 -1.10 39.88 -2.92
CA ASP A 201 -1.43 41.06 -2.10
C ASP A 201 -0.46 41.13 -0.92
N ALA A 202 0.39 42.13 -0.90
CA ALA A 202 1.29 42.43 0.22
C ALA A 202 0.56 43.34 1.23
N ILE A 203 0.18 42.78 2.35
CA ILE A 203 -0.64 43.42 3.38
C ILE A 203 0.30 43.89 4.49
N GLU A 204 0.63 45.18 4.52
CA GLU A 204 1.49 45.77 5.54
C GLU A 204 0.63 46.25 6.70
N LEU A 205 0.85 45.73 7.91
CA LEU A 205 0.13 46.10 9.12
C LEU A 205 0.56 47.48 9.59
N ASP A 206 -0.35 48.25 10.19
CA ASP A 206 -0.03 49.58 10.73
C ASP A 206 1.07 49.48 11.80
N GLU A 207 0.95 48.51 12.69
CA GLU A 207 1.93 48.24 13.74
C GLU A 207 2.60 46.88 13.56
N THR A 208 3.84 46.75 14.01
CA THR A 208 4.49 45.47 14.17
C THR A 208 3.91 44.75 15.36
N VAL A 209 3.43 43.53 15.21
CA VAL A 209 2.85 42.73 16.28
C VAL A 209 3.79 41.58 16.64
N THR A 210 3.96 41.33 17.94
CA THR A 210 4.66 40.14 18.43
C THR A 210 3.65 39.05 18.76
N THR A 211 3.72 37.90 18.10
CA THR A 211 2.71 36.84 18.22
C THR A 211 3.27 35.48 17.85
N SER A 212 2.70 34.43 18.43
CA SER A 212 2.97 33.06 18.04
C SER A 212 2.06 32.56 16.90
N LYS A 213 0.94 33.26 16.63
CA LYS A 213 -0.03 32.81 15.61
C LYS A 213 -0.71 34.03 14.94
N ILE A 214 -0.96 33.87 13.64
CA ILE A 214 -1.87 34.75 12.91
C ILE A 214 -3.07 33.96 12.40
N LYS A 215 -4.20 34.62 12.23
CA LYS A 215 -5.42 34.08 11.63
C LYS A 215 -5.85 34.94 10.45
N LEU A 216 -6.03 34.33 9.31
CA LEU A 216 -6.72 34.95 8.17
C LEU A 216 -8.20 34.60 8.27
N VAL A 217 -9.05 35.60 8.19
CA VAL A 217 -10.51 35.46 8.17
C VAL A 217 -11.05 36.09 6.91
N GLY A 218 -11.50 35.30 5.96
CA GLY A 218 -12.12 35.81 4.74
C GLY A 218 -13.50 36.41 5.01
N ILE A 219 -13.74 37.61 4.49
CA ILE A 219 -15.03 38.30 4.59
C ILE A 219 -15.75 38.25 3.25
N GLU A 220 -15.03 38.53 2.17
CA GLU A 220 -15.57 38.51 0.81
C GLU A 220 -14.57 37.82 -0.13
N SER A 221 -15.10 37.03 -1.04
CA SER A 221 -14.31 36.38 -2.09
C SER A 221 -14.93 36.63 -3.47
N TYR A 222 -14.09 36.58 -4.48
CA TYR A 222 -14.53 36.69 -5.87
C TYR A 222 -15.14 35.37 -6.35
N HIS A 223 -16.27 35.47 -7.05
CA HIS A 223 -16.87 34.35 -7.77
C HIS A 223 -17.25 34.75 -9.19
N TRP A 224 -16.87 33.95 -10.16
CA TRP A 224 -17.01 34.26 -11.60
C TRP A 224 -18.47 34.39 -12.10
N GLN A 225 -19.44 33.76 -11.41
CA GLN A 225 -20.85 33.79 -11.80
C GLN A 225 -21.68 34.79 -11.03
N ASP A 226 -21.46 34.92 -9.73
CA ASP A 226 -22.29 35.74 -8.86
C ASP A 226 -21.56 36.03 -7.55
N ALA A 227 -21.46 37.30 -7.16
CA ALA A 227 -20.84 37.73 -5.92
C ALA A 227 -21.49 37.16 -4.64
N ASN A 228 -22.70 36.61 -4.74
CA ASN A 228 -23.43 36.01 -3.62
C ASN A 228 -23.39 34.47 -3.58
N ARG A 229 -22.76 33.84 -4.55
CA ARG A 229 -22.68 32.38 -4.61
C ARG A 229 -21.44 31.85 -3.90
N ASN A 230 -21.66 30.80 -3.08
CA ASN A 230 -20.65 29.93 -2.46
C ASN A 230 -19.34 30.66 -2.13
N LYS A 231 -19.38 31.47 -1.05
CA LYS A 231 -18.17 32.13 -0.56
C LYS A 231 -17.24 31.10 0.03
N PHE A 232 -16.07 30.96 -0.55
CA PHE A 232 -14.96 30.18 -0.03
C PHE A 232 -13.68 30.96 -0.31
N MET A 233 -12.62 30.69 0.43
CA MET A 233 -11.32 31.29 0.14
C MET A 233 -10.39 30.27 -0.47
N ASN A 234 -9.58 30.71 -1.42
CA ASN A 234 -8.43 29.96 -1.87
C ASN A 234 -7.14 30.66 -1.46
N VAL A 235 -6.12 29.88 -1.22
CA VAL A 235 -4.74 30.30 -0.97
C VAL A 235 -3.84 29.44 -1.84
N GLY A 236 -3.04 30.08 -2.68
CA GLY A 236 -1.99 29.41 -3.43
C GLY A 236 -0.69 29.39 -2.63
N GLU A 237 -0.31 30.54 -2.09
CA GLU A 237 0.86 30.65 -1.22
C GLU A 237 0.64 31.75 -0.17
N LEU A 238 1.18 31.54 1.02
CA LEU A 238 1.17 32.50 2.10
C LEU A 238 2.58 32.72 2.63
N ASP A 239 2.98 34.00 2.76
CA ASP A 239 4.20 34.37 3.45
C ASP A 239 3.90 35.39 4.55
N VAL A 240 4.68 35.35 5.62
CA VAL A 240 4.59 36.29 6.75
C VAL A 240 5.96 36.84 7.02
N GLN A 241 6.09 38.18 7.06
CA GLN A 241 7.37 38.86 7.10
C GLN A 241 7.50 39.80 8.29
N ASP A 242 8.73 39.93 8.77
CA ASP A 242 9.13 40.93 9.78
C ASP A 242 9.29 42.33 9.17
N THR A 243 9.79 43.27 9.99
CA THR A 243 10.07 44.67 9.59
C THR A 243 11.19 44.77 8.55
N ALA A 244 12.07 43.82 8.44
CA ALA A 244 13.12 43.77 7.43
C ALA A 244 12.65 43.14 6.11
N GLY A 245 11.42 42.59 6.06
CA GLY A 245 10.87 41.88 4.92
C GLY A 245 11.36 40.42 4.83
N THR A 246 11.94 39.92 5.91
CA THR A 246 12.38 38.51 6.00
C THR A 246 11.20 37.64 6.44
N THR A 247 11.00 36.47 5.81
CA THR A 247 9.98 35.52 6.24
C THR A 247 10.21 35.08 7.68
N VAL A 248 9.16 35.08 8.47
CA VAL A 248 9.18 34.55 9.85
C VAL A 248 8.70 33.09 9.90
N LEU A 249 8.29 32.55 8.75
CA LEU A 249 7.84 31.18 8.61
C LEU A 249 9.07 30.27 8.58
N ASP A 250 9.23 29.51 9.65
CA ASP A 250 10.20 28.41 9.65
C ASP A 250 9.57 27.22 8.92
N LYS A 251 9.77 27.19 7.61
CA LYS A 251 9.25 26.15 6.72
C LYS A 251 10.12 24.88 6.71
N GLY A 252 11.17 24.85 7.53
CA GLY A 252 12.18 23.80 7.53
C GLY A 252 13.17 23.94 6.38
N THR A 253 14.05 22.96 6.28
CA THR A 253 15.08 22.89 5.24
C THR A 253 14.67 21.88 4.18
N GLN A 254 14.71 22.26 2.91
CA GLN A 254 14.54 21.32 1.81
C GLN A 254 15.73 20.39 1.73
N ILE A 255 15.48 19.10 1.73
CA ILE A 255 16.44 18.03 1.55
C ILE A 255 16.06 17.31 0.27
N ALA A 256 16.89 17.41 -0.75
CA ALA A 256 16.64 16.75 -2.01
C ALA A 256 16.70 15.23 -1.83
N GLY A 257 15.70 14.55 -2.37
CA GLY A 257 15.71 13.10 -2.48
C GLY A 257 16.88 12.61 -3.33
N LYS A 258 17.42 11.46 -2.96
CA LYS A 258 18.56 10.88 -3.66
C LYS A 258 18.38 9.40 -3.92
N GLU A 259 19.11 8.88 -4.88
CA GLU A 259 19.34 7.45 -5.03
C GLU A 259 20.54 7.03 -4.18
N ILE A 260 20.38 5.98 -3.40
CA ILE A 260 21.42 5.27 -2.68
C ILE A 260 21.67 3.99 -3.46
N LYS A 261 22.82 3.89 -4.10
CA LYS A 261 23.21 2.76 -4.92
C LYS A 261 24.20 1.87 -4.20
N SER A 262 24.03 0.57 -4.28
CA SER A 262 24.91 -0.41 -3.62
C SER A 262 26.38 -0.22 -4.01
N SER A 263 26.65 0.13 -5.28
CA SER A 263 28.01 0.38 -5.78
C SER A 263 28.69 1.61 -5.17
N GLU A 264 27.93 2.53 -4.57
CA GLU A 264 28.44 3.72 -3.89
C GLU A 264 28.74 3.47 -2.39
N LEU A 265 28.27 2.33 -1.84
CA LEU A 265 28.42 2.00 -0.45
C LEU A 265 29.71 1.22 -0.19
N THR A 266 30.34 1.48 0.94
CA THR A 266 31.51 0.72 1.43
C THR A 266 31.01 -0.50 2.20
N LEU A 267 31.43 -1.69 1.77
CA LEU A 267 31.13 -2.93 2.47
C LEU A 267 31.95 -3.02 3.76
N LYS A 268 31.27 -3.05 4.89
CA LYS A 268 31.87 -3.13 6.23
C LYS A 268 32.22 -4.56 6.61
N SER A 269 31.30 -5.48 6.39
CA SER A 269 31.50 -6.89 6.77
C SER A 269 30.71 -7.86 5.88
N THR A 270 31.14 -9.13 5.94
CA THR A 270 30.41 -10.24 5.31
C THR A 270 30.39 -11.41 6.28
N SER A 271 29.21 -11.97 6.56
CA SER A 271 29.08 -13.25 7.27
C SER A 271 28.33 -14.29 6.44
N ILE A 272 28.54 -15.55 6.80
CA ILE A 272 27.88 -16.72 6.22
C ILE A 272 27.40 -17.59 7.37
N ASP A 273 26.09 -17.80 7.44
CA ASP A 273 25.46 -18.50 8.54
C ASP A 273 24.56 -19.64 8.03
N ASP A 274 24.39 -20.66 8.88
CA ASP A 274 23.33 -21.63 8.68
C ASP A 274 21.98 -20.98 9.00
N THR A 275 20.96 -21.31 8.21
CA THR A 275 19.62 -20.76 8.39
C THR A 275 18.56 -21.85 8.34
N THR A 276 17.43 -21.57 8.98
CA THR A 276 16.27 -22.46 8.97
C THR A 276 14.99 -21.64 8.79
N ALA A 277 13.98 -22.18 8.11
CA ALA A 277 12.66 -21.60 8.03
C ALA A 277 11.59 -22.69 8.09
N VAL A 278 10.37 -22.29 8.40
CA VAL A 278 9.19 -23.15 8.25
C VAL A 278 8.34 -22.55 7.13
N ILE A 279 8.24 -23.27 6.02
CA ILE A 279 7.45 -22.87 4.85
C ILE A 279 6.39 -23.95 4.64
N ASN A 280 5.11 -23.58 4.67
CA ASN A 280 3.98 -24.50 4.56
C ASN A 280 4.09 -25.72 5.51
N ASP A 281 4.44 -25.45 6.78
CA ASP A 281 4.64 -26.48 7.83
C ASP A 281 5.83 -27.44 7.54
N VAL A 282 6.67 -27.15 6.55
CA VAL A 282 7.91 -27.90 6.24
C VAL A 282 9.12 -27.15 6.78
N ASN A 283 9.93 -27.82 7.60
CA ASN A 283 11.21 -27.27 8.04
C ASN A 283 12.21 -27.30 6.88
N LYS A 284 12.73 -26.14 6.53
CA LYS A 284 13.78 -25.95 5.55
C LYS A 284 15.09 -25.58 6.27
N THR A 285 16.19 -26.13 5.80
CA THR A 285 17.58 -25.75 6.19
C THR A 285 18.26 -25.12 4.99
N GLY A 286 19.28 -24.30 5.22
CA GLY A 286 20.00 -23.64 4.14
C GLY A 286 21.11 -22.75 4.62
N LYS A 287 21.52 -21.81 3.79
CA LYS A 287 22.55 -20.83 4.05
C LYS A 287 22.04 -19.40 3.86
N MET A 288 22.60 -18.51 4.64
CA MET A 288 22.38 -17.07 4.53
C MET A 288 23.73 -16.35 4.44
N ILE A 289 23.85 -15.45 3.47
CA ILE A 289 24.93 -14.48 3.41
C ILE A 289 24.38 -13.15 3.88
N THR A 290 25.14 -12.48 4.74
CA THR A 290 24.85 -11.12 5.20
C THR A 290 25.99 -10.20 4.80
N PHE A 291 25.66 -9.14 4.07
CA PHE A 291 26.54 -8.04 3.71
C PHE A 291 26.11 -6.78 4.47
N GLU A 292 26.96 -6.32 5.37
CA GLU A 292 26.75 -5.06 6.11
C GLU A 292 27.54 -3.94 5.44
N PHE A 293 26.90 -2.78 5.23
CA PHE A 293 27.56 -1.61 4.69
C PHE A 293 27.86 -0.58 5.79
N ASP A 294 28.84 0.28 5.53
CA ASP A 294 29.08 1.45 6.39
C ASP A 294 27.84 2.38 6.33
N PRO A 295 27.56 3.12 7.43
CA PRO A 295 26.43 4.03 7.48
C PRO A 295 26.44 5.02 6.31
N VAL A 296 25.28 5.31 5.76
CA VAL A 296 25.10 6.22 4.63
C VAL A 296 24.11 7.33 4.99
N GLN A 297 24.36 8.54 4.51
CA GLN A 297 23.44 9.66 4.66
C GLN A 297 22.10 9.35 4.01
N MET A 298 21.02 9.38 4.80
CA MET A 298 19.63 9.18 4.36
C MET A 298 18.74 10.20 5.07
N GLY A 299 18.16 11.14 4.32
CA GLY A 299 17.48 12.29 4.92
C GLY A 299 18.45 13.18 5.72
N THR A 300 18.06 13.55 6.94
CA THR A 300 18.86 14.37 7.86
C THR A 300 19.85 13.56 8.73
N GLY A 301 19.71 12.23 8.75
CA GLY A 301 20.50 11.31 9.57
C GLY A 301 21.27 10.29 8.74
N GLU A 302 21.86 9.33 9.40
CA GLU A 302 22.52 8.18 8.79
C GLU A 302 21.60 6.97 8.83
N ALA A 303 21.76 6.06 7.85
CA ALA A 303 21.10 4.78 7.82
C ALA A 303 22.11 3.64 7.75
N ASN A 304 21.84 2.57 8.49
CA ASN A 304 22.52 1.30 8.35
C ASN A 304 21.73 0.43 7.39
N ILE A 305 22.40 -0.07 6.36
CA ILE A 305 21.80 -0.96 5.35
C ILE A 305 22.53 -2.30 5.42
N THR A 306 21.73 -3.35 5.43
CA THR A 306 22.24 -4.74 5.41
C THR A 306 21.49 -5.49 4.30
N GLU A 307 22.25 -6.11 3.40
CA GLU A 307 21.69 -7.00 2.37
C GLU A 307 21.84 -8.45 2.83
N LYS A 308 20.78 -9.22 2.70
CA LYS A 308 20.74 -10.63 3.03
C LYS A 308 20.30 -11.47 1.83
N ILE A 309 21.02 -12.57 1.60
CA ILE A 309 20.71 -13.53 0.57
C ILE A 309 20.56 -14.90 1.21
N VAL A 310 19.42 -15.53 0.96
CA VAL A 310 19.04 -16.82 1.54
C VAL A 310 18.71 -17.83 0.47
N MET A 311 19.21 -19.04 0.62
CA MET A 311 18.83 -20.18 -0.19
C MET A 311 18.66 -21.41 0.70
N TYR A 312 17.58 -22.17 0.46
CA TYR A 312 17.31 -23.39 1.23
C TYR A 312 17.65 -24.63 0.41
N ASP A 313 17.98 -25.70 1.12
CA ASP A 313 18.33 -27.01 0.53
C ASP A 313 17.19 -27.51 -0.37
N GLY A 314 17.53 -27.94 -1.56
CA GLY A 314 16.59 -28.43 -2.55
C GLY A 314 15.90 -27.37 -3.40
N ASP A 315 15.93 -26.10 -3.03
CA ASP A 315 15.31 -25.05 -3.81
C ASP A 315 16.11 -24.75 -5.09
N HIS A 316 15.40 -24.39 -6.17
CA HIS A 316 15.99 -23.90 -7.42
C HIS A 316 15.96 -22.38 -7.51
N PHE A 317 15.77 -21.72 -6.39
CA PHE A 317 15.69 -20.26 -6.27
C PHE A 317 16.31 -19.77 -4.99
N MET A 318 16.73 -18.50 -4.99
CA MET A 318 17.24 -17.78 -3.81
C MET A 318 16.45 -16.49 -3.62
N ARG A 319 16.46 -16.02 -2.38
CA ARG A 319 15.81 -14.78 -1.96
C ARG A 319 16.83 -13.75 -1.53
N LYS A 320 16.54 -12.48 -1.82
CA LYS A 320 17.32 -11.34 -1.36
C LYS A 320 16.40 -10.31 -0.72
N PHE A 321 16.83 -9.70 0.36
CA PHE A 321 16.11 -8.63 1.04
C PHE A 321 17.06 -7.69 1.78
N LEU A 322 16.58 -6.51 2.10
CA LEU A 322 17.31 -5.48 2.83
C LEU A 322 16.75 -5.33 4.24
N GLU A 323 17.64 -5.12 5.21
CA GLU A 323 17.30 -4.53 6.51
C GLU A 323 17.82 -3.10 6.53
N ILE A 324 16.95 -2.15 6.85
CA ILE A 324 17.26 -0.72 6.85
C ILE A 324 16.90 -0.14 8.23
N ASP A 325 17.86 0.48 8.88
CA ASP A 325 17.67 1.21 10.13
C ASP A 325 18.13 2.66 9.91
N SER A 326 17.20 3.61 9.96
CA SER A 326 17.49 5.02 9.76
C SER A 326 17.40 5.79 11.07
N GLU A 327 18.37 6.70 11.31
CA GLU A 327 18.28 7.67 12.39
C GLU A 327 17.18 8.71 12.12
N ASP A 328 17.01 9.11 10.87
CA ASP A 328 15.92 9.98 10.44
C ASP A 328 14.65 9.14 10.23
N LYS A 329 13.71 9.27 11.16
CA LYS A 329 12.44 8.53 11.09
C LYS A 329 11.41 9.17 10.14
N ASP A 330 11.66 10.40 9.72
CA ASP A 330 10.77 11.15 8.82
C ASP A 330 11.18 10.99 7.34
N VAL A 331 12.40 10.47 7.06
CA VAL A 331 12.86 10.23 5.69
C VAL A 331 11.90 9.28 4.95
N ARG A 332 11.36 9.77 3.84
CA ARG A 332 10.38 9.03 3.03
C ARG A 332 11.06 8.34 1.86
N MET A 333 10.84 7.04 1.75
CA MET A 333 11.34 6.25 0.62
C MET A 333 10.32 6.25 -0.53
N ASP A 334 10.77 6.52 -1.74
CA ASP A 334 9.99 6.39 -2.98
C ASP A 334 9.87 4.92 -3.34
N TYR A 335 11.01 4.30 -3.64
CA TYR A 335 11.06 2.90 -4.01
C TYR A 335 12.35 2.22 -3.53
N ILE A 336 12.29 0.90 -3.57
CA ILE A 336 13.44 0.00 -3.41
C ILE A 336 13.48 -0.92 -4.64
N ASP A 337 14.60 -0.88 -5.38
CA ASP A 337 14.93 -1.91 -6.34
C ASP A 337 15.67 -3.03 -5.60
N GLY A 338 15.05 -4.16 -5.43
CA GLY A 338 15.70 -5.31 -4.80
C GLY A 338 16.62 -6.08 -5.76
N GLU A 339 16.42 -5.95 -7.06
CA GLU A 339 17.34 -6.30 -8.14
C GLU A 339 17.38 -5.16 -9.16
N HIS A 340 18.59 -4.82 -9.63
CA HIS A 340 18.82 -3.75 -10.59
C HIS A 340 19.94 -4.16 -11.55
N LEU A 341 19.55 -4.89 -12.60
CA LEU A 341 20.44 -5.68 -13.44
C LEU A 341 20.54 -5.09 -14.85
N THR A 342 21.71 -4.68 -15.26
CA THR A 342 21.95 -4.27 -16.65
C THR A 342 22.08 -5.50 -17.53
N VAL A 343 21.22 -5.58 -18.56
CA VAL A 343 21.22 -6.63 -19.56
C VAL A 343 21.79 -6.12 -20.89
N THR A 344 22.37 -7.02 -21.68
CA THR A 344 22.96 -6.73 -22.98
C THR A 344 22.14 -7.34 -24.12
N ASP A 345 22.41 -6.94 -25.36
CA ASP A 345 21.74 -7.51 -26.54
C ASP A 345 21.99 -9.01 -26.73
N SER A 346 22.99 -9.58 -26.05
CA SER A 346 23.31 -11.02 -26.10
C SER A 346 22.49 -11.84 -25.13
N ASP A 347 21.89 -11.22 -24.10
CA ASP A 347 21.12 -11.91 -23.08
C ASP A 347 19.72 -12.24 -23.61
N LYS A 348 19.25 -13.45 -23.30
CA LYS A 348 17.93 -13.90 -23.71
C LYS A 348 16.90 -13.39 -22.71
N THR A 349 16.33 -12.23 -22.99
CA THR A 349 15.37 -11.58 -22.10
C THR A 349 13.94 -11.76 -22.60
N TRP A 350 13.03 -11.89 -21.64
CA TRP A 350 11.59 -11.93 -21.91
C TRP A 350 10.79 -11.40 -20.72
N THR A 351 9.62 -10.84 -20.98
CA THR A 351 8.65 -10.42 -20.00
C THR A 351 7.27 -10.92 -20.39
N VAL A 352 6.42 -11.21 -19.42
CA VAL A 352 5.02 -11.53 -19.69
C VAL A 352 4.36 -10.33 -20.36
N PRO A 353 3.86 -10.46 -21.60
CA PRO A 353 3.24 -9.35 -22.28
C PRO A 353 2.04 -8.83 -21.51
N LYS A 354 1.87 -7.52 -21.55
CA LYS A 354 0.69 -6.86 -21.01
C LYS A 354 -0.58 -7.49 -21.56
N GLY A 355 -1.47 -7.91 -20.68
CA GLY A 355 -2.72 -8.57 -21.06
C GLY A 355 -3.65 -7.70 -21.88
N VAL A 356 -4.46 -8.31 -22.73
CA VAL A 356 -5.50 -7.64 -23.53
C VAL A 356 -6.87 -7.99 -22.97
N GLY A 357 -7.61 -6.97 -22.55
CA GLY A 357 -9.02 -7.11 -22.20
C GLY A 357 -9.29 -7.75 -20.84
N GLY A 358 -9.44 -6.95 -19.81
CA GLY A 358 -9.87 -7.38 -18.48
C GLY A 358 -8.76 -7.62 -17.47
N VAL A 359 -7.53 -7.63 -17.89
CA VAL A 359 -6.36 -7.58 -17.01
C VAL A 359 -6.01 -6.11 -16.77
N VAL A 360 -5.51 -5.80 -15.60
CA VAL A 360 -5.05 -4.46 -15.25
C VAL A 360 -3.99 -4.00 -16.25
N GLU A 361 -4.35 -2.98 -17.03
CA GLU A 361 -3.44 -2.32 -17.95
C GLU A 361 -3.04 -0.97 -17.41
N MET A 362 -1.79 -0.83 -17.00
CA MET A 362 -1.19 0.48 -16.75
C MET A 362 -0.41 0.88 -17.99
N SER A 363 -0.77 2.00 -18.61
CA SER A 363 -0.26 2.38 -19.94
C SER A 363 1.25 2.63 -19.96
N GLU A 364 1.83 2.98 -18.83
CA GLU A 364 3.26 3.24 -18.66
C GLU A 364 4.10 1.98 -18.47
N TYR A 365 3.51 0.86 -18.08
CA TYR A 365 4.23 -0.38 -17.87
C TYR A 365 4.23 -1.26 -19.12
N LYS A 366 5.36 -1.89 -19.40
CA LYS A 366 5.54 -2.79 -20.54
C LYS A 366 5.19 -4.24 -20.22
N ALA A 367 5.18 -4.59 -18.94
CA ALA A 367 4.78 -5.88 -18.42
C ALA A 367 3.62 -5.74 -17.43
N ASN A 368 2.97 -6.85 -17.09
CA ASN A 368 1.99 -6.87 -16.01
C ASN A 368 2.71 -6.69 -14.66
N LEU A 369 2.09 -5.90 -13.75
CA LEU A 369 2.61 -5.75 -12.40
C LEU A 369 2.67 -7.11 -11.68
N GLY A 370 3.67 -7.28 -10.81
CA GLY A 370 3.88 -8.50 -10.04
C GLY A 370 4.44 -9.69 -10.82
N GLN A 371 4.44 -9.64 -12.15
CA GLN A 371 5.02 -10.70 -12.96
C GLN A 371 6.55 -10.62 -12.96
N PRO A 372 7.27 -11.75 -12.98
CA PRO A 372 8.72 -11.73 -13.09
C PRO A 372 9.19 -11.29 -14.47
N ILE A 373 10.42 -10.83 -14.54
CA ILE A 373 11.20 -10.77 -15.78
C ILE A 373 12.04 -12.06 -15.92
N TYR A 374 12.39 -12.38 -17.14
CA TYR A 374 13.16 -13.59 -17.44
C TYR A 374 14.45 -13.19 -18.14
N ILE A 375 15.57 -13.71 -17.63
CA ILE A 375 16.93 -13.43 -18.14
C ILE A 375 17.69 -14.76 -18.21
N ASP A 376 18.15 -15.15 -19.40
CA ASP A 376 18.95 -16.38 -19.62
C ASP A 376 18.38 -17.62 -18.94
N GLY A 377 17.07 -17.83 -19.05
CA GLY A 377 16.38 -18.97 -18.47
C GLY A 377 16.13 -18.89 -16.96
N MET A 378 16.42 -17.78 -16.34
CA MET A 378 16.07 -17.50 -14.94
C MET A 378 14.83 -16.62 -14.87
N PHE A 379 14.05 -16.77 -13.81
CA PHE A 379 12.99 -15.83 -13.44
C PHE A 379 13.48 -14.93 -12.30
N VAL A 380 13.16 -13.64 -12.40
CA VAL A 380 13.56 -12.60 -11.43
C VAL A 380 12.32 -11.79 -11.07
N GLY A 381 11.94 -11.78 -9.81
CA GLY A 381 10.71 -11.13 -9.37
C GLY A 381 10.70 -10.84 -7.87
N SER A 382 9.53 -10.65 -7.31
CA SER A 382 9.34 -10.35 -5.88
C SER A 382 8.21 -11.19 -5.29
N GLU A 383 8.29 -11.51 -4.01
CA GLU A 383 7.21 -12.14 -3.24
C GLU A 383 6.18 -11.11 -2.74
N PHE A 384 5.98 -10.03 -3.49
CA PHE A 384 4.93 -9.05 -3.29
C PHE A 384 4.10 -8.91 -4.59
N PRO A 385 2.76 -8.94 -4.52
CA PRO A 385 1.91 -9.13 -5.71
C PRO A 385 1.93 -7.97 -6.71
N GLU A 386 2.37 -6.79 -6.32
CA GLU A 386 2.24 -5.56 -7.12
C GLU A 386 3.56 -4.80 -7.24
N THR A 387 4.62 -5.50 -7.64
CA THR A 387 5.90 -4.86 -7.96
C THR A 387 5.96 -4.42 -9.42
N ASP A 388 6.65 -3.31 -9.66
CA ASP A 388 7.05 -2.89 -11.00
C ASP A 388 8.31 -3.65 -11.40
N THR A 389 8.10 -4.78 -12.09
CA THR A 389 9.17 -5.65 -12.54
C THR A 389 9.21 -5.64 -14.05
N GLN A 390 10.22 -4.99 -14.63
CA GLN A 390 10.33 -4.84 -16.08
C GLN A 390 11.77 -4.72 -16.56
N ILE A 391 11.95 -4.90 -17.88
CA ILE A 391 13.20 -4.61 -18.58
C ILE A 391 12.96 -3.42 -19.50
N GLU A 392 13.63 -2.31 -19.21
CA GLU A 392 13.54 -1.10 -20.00
C GLU A 392 14.92 -0.51 -20.34
N SER A 393 15.15 -0.24 -21.62
CA SER A 393 16.39 0.41 -22.10
C SER A 393 17.67 -0.31 -21.65
N GLY A 394 17.63 -1.65 -21.55
CA GLY A 394 18.77 -2.46 -21.14
C GLY A 394 18.93 -2.58 -19.61
N LEU A 395 17.92 -2.16 -18.85
CA LEU A 395 17.88 -2.30 -17.40
C LEU A 395 16.71 -3.17 -17.00
N GLY A 396 16.98 -4.28 -16.33
CA GLY A 396 16.01 -5.11 -15.63
C GLY A 396 15.95 -4.71 -14.15
N HIS A 397 14.76 -4.38 -13.63
CA HIS A 397 14.59 -4.06 -12.22
C HIS A 397 13.39 -4.77 -11.61
N VAL A 398 13.49 -5.03 -10.31
CA VAL A 398 12.40 -5.47 -9.45
C VAL A 398 12.15 -4.36 -8.44
N ARG A 399 11.16 -3.51 -8.70
CA ARG A 399 10.90 -2.28 -7.98
C ARG A 399 9.65 -2.36 -7.12
N TYR A 400 9.82 -2.06 -5.85
CA TYR A 400 8.77 -1.96 -4.86
C TYR A 400 8.62 -0.49 -4.44
N TYR A 401 7.45 0.10 -4.75
CA TYR A 401 7.13 1.47 -4.35
C TYR A 401 6.55 1.48 -2.93
N THR A 402 7.12 2.24 -2.04
CA THR A 402 6.66 2.33 -0.65
C THR A 402 5.97 3.64 -0.32
N GLY A 403 6.55 4.80 -0.63
CA GLY A 403 6.04 6.11 -0.26
C GLY A 403 5.95 6.37 1.26
N LYS A 404 6.50 5.50 2.09
CA LYS A 404 6.44 5.53 3.54
C LYS A 404 7.74 6.01 4.17
N ASN A 405 7.64 6.59 5.37
CA ASN A 405 8.74 6.85 6.27
C ASN A 405 8.75 5.84 7.43
N PHE A 406 9.73 5.90 8.32
CA PHE A 406 9.85 4.94 9.43
C PHE A 406 8.72 5.08 10.47
N THR A 407 8.14 6.26 10.61
CA THR A 407 6.95 6.48 11.44
C THR A 407 5.72 5.78 10.86
N ASP A 408 5.56 5.82 9.53
CA ASP A 408 4.49 5.09 8.84
C ASP A 408 4.69 3.57 8.99
N PHE A 409 5.90 3.05 8.82
CA PHE A 409 6.21 1.64 9.02
C PHE A 409 5.96 1.17 10.45
N GLU A 410 6.31 2.00 11.46
CA GLU A 410 6.03 1.68 12.87
C GLU A 410 4.52 1.61 13.12
N ARG A 411 3.78 2.60 12.63
CA ARG A 411 2.31 2.63 12.75
C ARG A 411 1.67 1.39 12.14
N ASP A 412 2.14 0.97 10.97
CA ASP A 412 1.59 -0.15 10.21
C ASP A 412 2.14 -1.51 10.67
N GLY A 413 3.03 -1.52 11.67
CA GLY A 413 3.59 -2.74 12.26
C GLY A 413 4.63 -3.44 11.38
N GLN A 414 5.25 -2.71 10.45
CA GLN A 414 6.22 -3.22 9.48
C GLN A 414 7.68 -3.15 9.96
N LEU A 415 7.92 -2.62 11.17
CA LEU A 415 9.24 -2.64 11.77
C LEU A 415 9.45 -3.88 12.65
N THR A 416 10.69 -4.36 12.68
CA THR A 416 11.13 -5.37 13.63
C THR A 416 11.08 -4.85 15.08
N GLU A 417 11.28 -5.73 16.05
CA GLU A 417 11.31 -5.33 17.47
C GLU A 417 12.44 -4.34 17.79
N ASP A 418 13.54 -4.38 17.04
CA ASP A 418 14.68 -3.45 17.15
C ASP A 418 14.56 -2.24 16.21
N GLY A 419 13.40 -2.03 15.58
CA GLY A 419 13.05 -0.80 14.85
C GLY A 419 13.55 -0.74 13.41
N LYS A 420 13.96 -1.86 12.83
CA LYS A 420 14.40 -1.94 11.42
C LYS A 420 13.25 -2.22 10.49
N TYR A 421 13.31 -1.63 9.31
CA TYR A 421 12.47 -2.01 8.19
C TYR A 421 13.12 -3.18 7.42
N ILE A 422 12.32 -4.19 7.08
CA ILE A 422 12.72 -5.31 6.22
C ILE A 422 11.97 -5.17 4.90
N SER A 423 12.71 -5.08 3.79
CA SER A 423 12.10 -5.02 2.46
C SER A 423 11.42 -6.33 2.08
N TRP A 424 10.45 -6.27 1.17
CA TRP A 424 9.93 -7.47 0.52
C TRP A 424 11.06 -8.23 -0.17
N GLN A 425 10.92 -9.56 -0.19
CA GLN A 425 11.93 -10.44 -0.76
C GLN A 425 11.88 -10.39 -2.29
N THR A 426 13.02 -10.22 -2.92
CA THR A 426 13.21 -10.50 -4.34
C THR A 426 13.71 -11.93 -4.52
N VAL A 427 13.33 -12.52 -5.62
CA VAL A 427 13.64 -13.92 -5.94
C VAL A 427 14.34 -14.01 -7.29
N VAL A 428 15.41 -14.77 -7.32
CA VAL A 428 16.04 -15.25 -8.55
C VAL A 428 15.96 -16.76 -8.58
N GLY A 429 15.35 -17.33 -9.62
CA GLY A 429 15.18 -18.76 -9.74
C GLY A 429 15.64 -19.31 -11.08
N ALA A 430 16.11 -20.54 -11.07
CA ALA A 430 16.60 -21.28 -12.24
C ALA A 430 15.47 -22.04 -12.94
N SER A 431 15.60 -22.26 -14.24
CA SER A 431 14.75 -23.16 -15.01
C SER A 431 15.55 -24.17 -15.82
N HIS A 432 14.89 -25.22 -16.32
CA HIS A 432 15.48 -26.21 -17.22
C HIS A 432 15.71 -25.68 -18.65
N SER A 433 15.50 -24.40 -18.89
CA SER A 433 15.78 -23.73 -20.16
C SER A 433 16.97 -22.78 -20.03
N ASP A 434 17.73 -22.66 -21.09
CA ASP A 434 18.81 -21.66 -21.25
C ASP A 434 18.29 -20.27 -21.68
N GLY A 435 17.00 -20.05 -21.60
CA GLY A 435 16.31 -18.84 -22.08
C GLY A 435 15.67 -19.01 -23.47
N SER A 436 15.89 -20.12 -24.16
CA SER A 436 15.33 -20.35 -25.50
C SER A 436 13.90 -20.89 -25.51
N ASP A 437 13.44 -21.50 -24.44
CA ASP A 437 12.09 -22.05 -24.29
C ASP A 437 11.35 -21.40 -23.15
N GLN A 438 10.48 -20.43 -23.51
CA GLN A 438 9.66 -19.66 -22.55
C GLN A 438 8.64 -20.53 -21.83
N GLY A 439 8.12 -21.57 -22.46
CA GLY A 439 7.15 -22.48 -21.85
C GLY A 439 7.76 -23.29 -20.71
N VAL A 440 9.00 -23.74 -20.88
CA VAL A 440 9.77 -24.43 -19.83
C VAL A 440 10.05 -23.48 -18.68
N ILE A 441 10.48 -22.25 -18.96
CA ILE A 441 10.77 -21.25 -17.90
C ILE A 441 9.52 -20.95 -17.08
N GLN A 442 8.37 -20.75 -17.75
CA GLN A 442 7.11 -20.54 -17.04
C GLN A 442 6.69 -21.75 -16.20
N SER A 443 6.90 -22.96 -16.70
CA SER A 443 6.60 -24.18 -15.93
C SER A 443 7.41 -24.22 -14.64
N ASP A 444 8.70 -23.98 -14.72
CA ASP A 444 9.59 -23.98 -13.55
C ASP A 444 9.29 -22.79 -12.59
N PHE A 445 8.85 -21.66 -13.14
CA PHE A 445 8.33 -20.56 -12.31
C PHE A 445 7.07 -20.97 -11.55
N TYR A 446 6.14 -21.69 -12.18
CA TYR A 446 4.96 -22.18 -11.47
C TYR A 446 5.31 -23.28 -10.44
N ASP A 447 6.34 -24.10 -10.69
CA ASP A 447 6.84 -25.04 -9.68
C ASP A 447 7.39 -24.30 -8.44
N TYR A 448 8.05 -23.13 -8.65
CA TYR A 448 8.42 -22.25 -7.55
C TYR A 448 7.17 -21.72 -6.82
N ILE A 449 6.17 -21.17 -7.53
CA ILE A 449 4.93 -20.70 -6.93
C ILE A 449 4.25 -21.81 -6.12
N ASP A 450 4.12 -23.00 -6.67
CA ASP A 450 3.53 -24.16 -5.98
C ASP A 450 4.30 -24.54 -4.71
N SER A 451 5.63 -24.35 -4.71
CA SER A 451 6.47 -24.67 -3.55
C SER A 451 6.27 -23.74 -2.35
N ILE A 452 5.83 -22.49 -2.61
CA ILE A 452 5.59 -21.47 -1.57
C ILE A 452 4.10 -21.24 -1.30
N ALA A 453 3.21 -21.56 -2.23
CA ALA A 453 1.78 -21.41 -2.10
C ALA A 453 1.20 -22.31 -1.01
N THR A 454 0.15 -21.85 -0.35
CA THR A 454 -0.64 -22.74 0.50
C THR A 454 -1.24 -23.84 -0.36
N PRO A 455 -1.02 -25.12 -0.05
CA PRO A 455 -1.59 -26.23 -0.81
C PRO A 455 -3.11 -26.10 -0.93
N SER A 456 -3.65 -26.27 -2.13
CA SER A 456 -5.08 -26.25 -2.41
C SER A 456 -5.48 -27.38 -3.33
N ASP A 457 -6.64 -27.98 -3.05
CA ASP A 457 -7.23 -29.02 -3.87
C ASP A 457 -8.37 -28.47 -4.73
N PHE A 458 -8.75 -29.22 -5.78
CA PHE A 458 -9.92 -28.89 -6.57
C PHE A 458 -11.17 -28.93 -5.69
N ARG A 459 -11.95 -27.84 -5.71
CA ARG A 459 -13.16 -27.67 -4.94
C ARG A 459 -14.40 -27.57 -5.83
N LEU A 460 -15.32 -28.53 -5.68
CA LEU A 460 -16.63 -28.49 -6.32
C LEU A 460 -17.57 -27.68 -5.44
N GLN A 461 -18.02 -26.51 -5.91
CA GLN A 461 -18.86 -25.62 -5.12
C GLN A 461 -20.17 -25.26 -5.81
N TYR A 462 -21.21 -25.06 -5.02
CA TYR A 462 -22.39 -24.32 -5.42
C TYR A 462 -22.33 -22.90 -4.84
N ASN A 463 -22.61 -21.92 -5.70
CA ASN A 463 -22.68 -20.52 -5.31
C ASN A 463 -24.07 -19.96 -5.69
N SER A 464 -24.76 -19.36 -4.73
CA SER A 464 -26.14 -18.90 -4.89
C SER A 464 -26.36 -17.78 -5.89
N TRP A 465 -25.27 -17.13 -6.35
CA TRP A 465 -25.36 -16.09 -7.38
C TRP A 465 -25.92 -16.63 -8.71
N PHE A 466 -25.57 -17.87 -9.05
CA PHE A 466 -25.89 -18.41 -10.36
C PHE A 466 -27.36 -18.67 -10.62
N ASP A 467 -28.18 -18.85 -9.57
CA ASP A 467 -29.62 -19.07 -9.71
C ASP A 467 -30.49 -17.97 -9.09
N ASN A 468 -30.07 -17.41 -7.97
CA ASN A 468 -30.85 -16.45 -7.20
C ASN A 468 -30.35 -15.01 -7.27
N MET A 469 -29.08 -14.78 -7.60
CA MET A 469 -28.46 -13.46 -7.52
C MET A 469 -28.75 -12.82 -6.15
N MET A 470 -29.03 -11.52 -6.10
CA MET A 470 -29.37 -10.82 -4.84
C MET A 470 -30.77 -11.16 -4.27
N ARG A 471 -31.53 -12.06 -4.90
CA ARG A 471 -32.86 -12.47 -4.41
C ARG A 471 -32.82 -13.55 -3.36
N ILE A 472 -31.66 -13.85 -2.83
CA ILE A 472 -31.47 -14.83 -1.74
C ILE A 472 -32.19 -14.39 -0.48
N ASP A 473 -32.72 -15.37 0.21
CA ASP A 473 -33.25 -15.33 1.60
C ASP A 473 -33.01 -16.68 2.27
N ASP A 474 -33.28 -16.78 3.59
CA ASP A 474 -33.07 -18.03 4.34
C ASP A 474 -33.78 -19.21 3.69
N ASP A 475 -35.03 -19.05 3.22
CA ASP A 475 -35.84 -20.14 2.72
C ASP A 475 -35.35 -20.64 1.34
N ASN A 476 -35.05 -19.73 0.41
CA ASN A 476 -34.60 -20.15 -0.92
C ASN A 476 -33.18 -20.72 -0.90
N ILE A 477 -32.28 -20.20 -0.05
CA ILE A 477 -30.95 -20.77 0.16
C ILE A 477 -31.07 -22.21 0.67
N LEU A 478 -31.89 -22.46 1.70
CA LEU A 478 -32.08 -23.80 2.20
C LEU A 478 -32.63 -24.74 1.12
N SER A 479 -33.64 -24.27 0.37
CA SER A 479 -34.26 -25.06 -0.70
C SER A 479 -33.25 -25.43 -1.78
N SER A 480 -32.43 -24.45 -2.24
CA SER A 480 -31.42 -24.71 -3.26
C SER A 480 -30.34 -25.70 -2.79
N PHE A 481 -29.85 -25.54 -1.57
CA PHE A 481 -28.82 -26.45 -1.01
C PHE A 481 -29.35 -27.87 -0.87
N ILE A 482 -30.56 -28.04 -0.36
CA ILE A 482 -31.20 -29.34 -0.16
C ILE A 482 -31.47 -30.05 -1.50
N GLU A 483 -32.03 -29.34 -2.49
CA GLU A 483 -32.35 -29.94 -3.78
C GLU A 483 -31.06 -30.31 -4.57
N ILE A 484 -30.04 -29.48 -4.55
CA ILE A 484 -28.77 -29.82 -5.17
C ILE A 484 -28.13 -31.05 -4.54
N GLU A 485 -28.04 -31.09 -3.24
CA GLU A 485 -27.49 -32.23 -2.52
C GLU A 485 -28.28 -33.51 -2.82
N LYS A 486 -29.61 -33.43 -2.78
CA LYS A 486 -30.48 -34.55 -3.10
C LYS A 486 -30.29 -35.05 -4.54
N GLU A 487 -30.23 -34.14 -5.53
CA GLU A 487 -30.05 -34.54 -6.93
C GLU A 487 -28.69 -35.18 -7.16
N LEU A 488 -27.61 -34.65 -6.55
CA LEU A 488 -26.28 -35.24 -6.64
C LEU A 488 -26.22 -36.62 -5.99
N THR A 489 -26.68 -36.75 -4.76
CA THR A 489 -26.63 -38.02 -4.01
C THR A 489 -27.54 -39.11 -4.61
N GLN A 490 -28.73 -38.78 -5.13
CA GLN A 490 -29.62 -39.72 -5.81
C GLN A 490 -29.04 -40.23 -7.14
N THR A 491 -28.25 -39.42 -7.82
CA THR A 491 -27.61 -39.82 -9.08
C THR A 491 -26.24 -40.47 -8.90
N GLY A 492 -25.80 -40.62 -7.66
CA GLY A 492 -24.50 -41.23 -7.33
C GLY A 492 -23.30 -40.33 -7.61
N VAL A 493 -23.54 -39.04 -7.76
CA VAL A 493 -22.46 -38.02 -7.80
C VAL A 493 -22.02 -37.69 -6.37
N ARG A 494 -20.75 -37.38 -6.19
CA ARG A 494 -20.26 -36.95 -4.88
C ARG A 494 -20.94 -35.64 -4.43
N PRO A 495 -21.11 -35.41 -3.12
CA PRO A 495 -21.58 -34.12 -2.60
C PRO A 495 -20.71 -32.95 -3.05
N MET A 496 -21.25 -31.73 -3.00
CA MET A 496 -20.47 -30.52 -3.12
C MET A 496 -19.44 -30.43 -2.00
N ASP A 497 -18.23 -29.96 -2.33
CA ASP A 497 -17.23 -29.68 -1.31
C ASP A 497 -17.66 -28.46 -0.50
N SER A 498 -18.28 -27.44 -1.14
CA SER A 498 -18.77 -26.27 -0.44
C SER A 498 -20.06 -25.69 -1.03
N TYR A 499 -20.84 -25.06 -0.13
CA TYR A 499 -22.00 -24.25 -0.46
C TYR A 499 -21.76 -22.80 -0.04
N VAL A 500 -21.94 -21.85 -0.97
CA VAL A 500 -21.60 -20.44 -0.79
C VAL A 500 -22.85 -19.57 -0.84
N VAL A 501 -23.08 -18.81 0.22
CA VAL A 501 -24.07 -17.71 0.24
C VAL A 501 -23.43 -16.47 -0.38
N ASP A 502 -23.89 -16.09 -1.57
CA ASP A 502 -23.37 -14.93 -2.32
C ASP A 502 -24.04 -13.61 -1.90
N ASP A 503 -23.85 -12.52 -2.64
CA ASP A 503 -24.40 -11.20 -2.34
C ASP A 503 -25.94 -11.20 -2.26
N GLY A 504 -26.48 -10.36 -1.39
CA GLY A 504 -27.92 -10.21 -1.14
C GLY A 504 -28.31 -10.36 0.33
N TRP A 505 -27.37 -10.71 1.21
CA TRP A 505 -27.59 -10.84 2.64
C TRP A 505 -27.31 -9.54 3.41
N ASN A 506 -26.48 -8.64 2.88
CA ASN A 506 -26.08 -7.42 3.58
C ASN A 506 -27.16 -6.35 3.57
N ASN A 507 -27.22 -5.54 4.62
CA ASN A 507 -28.12 -4.42 4.78
C ASN A 507 -27.47 -3.10 4.30
N TYR A 508 -27.75 -2.72 3.07
CA TYR A 508 -27.27 -1.49 2.45
C TYR A 508 -28.17 -0.27 2.68
N ASN A 509 -29.11 -0.33 3.61
CA ASN A 509 -30.13 0.71 3.83
C ASN A 509 -31.09 0.93 2.62
N ASP A 510 -31.15 0.03 1.69
CA ASP A 510 -32.06 0.14 0.56
C ASP A 510 -33.43 -0.45 0.90
N THR A 511 -34.31 0.42 1.37
CA THR A 511 -35.70 0.08 1.69
C THR A 511 -36.66 0.36 0.55
N SER A 512 -36.16 0.89 -0.58
CA SER A 512 -37.01 1.39 -1.70
C SER A 512 -37.53 0.30 -2.61
N VAL A 513 -37.01 -0.93 -2.51
CA VAL A 513 -37.32 -2.00 -3.44
C VAL A 513 -38.29 -2.99 -2.85
N VAL A 514 -39.48 -2.98 -3.42
CA VAL A 514 -40.63 -3.77 -2.98
C VAL A 514 -40.51 -5.26 -3.32
N ASP A 515 -39.63 -5.63 -4.24
CA ASP A 515 -39.55 -6.98 -4.81
C ASP A 515 -38.47 -7.87 -4.22
N SER A 516 -37.96 -7.54 -3.05
CA SER A 516 -36.97 -8.34 -2.32
C SER A 516 -35.63 -8.59 -3.04
N VAL A 517 -35.34 -7.88 -4.10
CA VAL A 517 -34.11 -8.08 -4.88
C VAL A 517 -32.89 -7.57 -4.13
N ARG A 518 -33.10 -6.66 -3.16
CA ARG A 518 -32.01 -5.90 -2.52
C ARG A 518 -31.91 -6.16 -1.01
N SER A 519 -31.45 -5.18 -0.26
CA SER A 519 -31.06 -5.33 1.15
C SER A 519 -32.19 -5.51 2.16
N GLY A 520 -33.43 -5.67 1.72
CA GLY A 520 -34.58 -5.88 2.63
C GLY A 520 -35.23 -4.56 3.07
N THR A 521 -35.99 -4.58 4.16
CA THR A 521 -36.88 -3.48 4.58
C THR A 521 -36.44 -2.76 5.85
N THR A 522 -35.36 -3.20 6.50
CA THR A 522 -34.85 -2.59 7.74
C THR A 522 -33.65 -1.70 7.47
N LEU A 523 -33.46 -0.69 8.32
CA LEU A 523 -32.27 0.14 8.27
C LEU A 523 -31.11 -0.56 9.00
N ASN A 524 -29.90 -0.35 8.49
CA ASN A 524 -28.68 -0.80 9.15
C ASN A 524 -28.50 -0.05 10.47
N THR A 525 -28.30 -0.78 11.55
CA THR A 525 -28.18 -0.26 12.91
C THR A 525 -26.78 -0.37 13.48
N THR A 526 -25.93 -1.24 12.94
CA THR A 526 -24.56 -1.45 13.42
C THR A 526 -23.58 -0.43 12.82
N GLY A 527 -23.93 0.13 11.67
CA GLY A 527 -23.04 1.01 10.93
C GLY A 527 -21.87 0.27 10.26
N PHE A 528 -22.03 -1.05 10.09
CA PHE A 528 -21.04 -1.91 9.43
C PHE A 528 -21.77 -2.98 8.60
N TRP A 529 -21.11 -4.08 8.24
CA TRP A 529 -21.73 -5.22 7.59
C TRP A 529 -22.77 -5.83 8.54
N GLU A 530 -24.03 -5.86 8.10
CA GLU A 530 -25.17 -6.30 8.91
C GLU A 530 -26.14 -7.11 8.06
N PHE A 531 -26.69 -8.19 8.60
CA PHE A 531 -27.71 -8.94 7.91
C PHE A 531 -28.99 -8.13 7.73
N ASN A 532 -29.55 -8.20 6.53
CA ASN A 532 -30.85 -7.59 6.24
C ASN A 532 -32.02 -8.47 6.71
N SER A 533 -33.26 -7.97 6.55
CA SER A 533 -34.46 -8.65 7.04
C SER A 533 -34.76 -10.01 6.37
N LYS A 534 -34.08 -10.34 5.28
CA LYS A 534 -34.19 -11.64 4.59
C LYS A 534 -33.39 -12.74 5.31
N PHE A 535 -32.49 -12.36 6.20
CA PHE A 535 -31.63 -13.22 7.01
C PHE A 535 -31.80 -12.91 8.51
N PRO A 536 -33.00 -13.17 9.08
CA PRO A 536 -33.30 -12.76 10.46
C PRO A 536 -32.47 -13.51 11.52
N ASN A 537 -31.90 -14.66 11.16
CA ASN A 537 -31.04 -15.46 12.03
C ASN A 537 -29.55 -15.38 11.57
N GLY A 538 -29.18 -14.38 10.77
CA GLY A 538 -27.87 -14.31 10.14
C GLY A 538 -27.61 -15.54 9.27
N LEU A 539 -26.44 -16.13 9.39
CA LEU A 539 -26.05 -17.33 8.65
C LEU A 539 -26.26 -18.63 9.40
N THR A 540 -26.88 -18.60 10.61
CA THR A 540 -27.02 -19.78 11.47
C THR A 540 -27.78 -20.92 10.79
N THR A 541 -28.84 -20.59 10.04
CA THR A 541 -29.70 -21.59 9.40
C THR A 541 -28.95 -22.29 8.25
N SER A 542 -28.32 -21.52 7.35
CA SER A 542 -27.57 -22.05 6.19
C SER A 542 -26.33 -22.81 6.64
N SER A 543 -25.51 -22.23 7.55
CA SER A 543 -24.32 -22.92 8.07
C SER A 543 -24.63 -24.22 8.77
N SER A 544 -25.70 -24.26 9.59
CA SER A 544 -26.15 -25.48 10.26
C SER A 544 -26.57 -26.58 9.28
N LEU A 545 -27.20 -26.19 8.15
CA LEU A 545 -27.56 -27.16 7.11
C LEU A 545 -26.29 -27.70 6.46
N VAL A 546 -25.38 -26.82 5.98
CA VAL A 546 -24.16 -27.21 5.27
C VAL A 546 -23.29 -28.12 6.15
N ASN A 547 -23.13 -27.81 7.42
CA ASN A 547 -22.44 -28.67 8.37
C ASN A 547 -23.08 -30.08 8.50
N LYS A 548 -24.41 -30.18 8.43
CA LYS A 548 -25.10 -31.48 8.44
C LYS A 548 -24.90 -32.27 7.15
N LEU A 549 -24.70 -31.57 6.04
CA LEU A 549 -24.37 -32.21 4.76
C LEU A 549 -22.92 -32.69 4.73
N GLY A 550 -22.09 -32.24 5.66
CA GLY A 550 -20.66 -32.57 5.70
C GLY A 550 -19.83 -31.79 4.70
N SER A 551 -20.34 -30.67 4.23
CA SER A 551 -19.68 -29.75 3.27
C SER A 551 -19.13 -28.52 3.98
N ASP A 552 -18.27 -27.77 3.29
CA ASP A 552 -17.73 -26.52 3.76
C ASP A 552 -18.70 -25.36 3.54
N PHE A 553 -18.73 -24.41 4.47
CA PHE A 553 -19.64 -23.28 4.41
C PHE A 553 -18.94 -22.01 3.94
N GLY A 554 -19.43 -21.43 2.85
CA GLY A 554 -18.86 -20.25 2.20
C GLY A 554 -19.74 -19.01 2.24
N VAL A 555 -19.08 -17.84 2.24
CA VAL A 555 -19.75 -16.54 2.22
C VAL A 555 -19.04 -15.61 1.23
N TRP A 556 -19.84 -14.89 0.46
CA TRP A 556 -19.39 -13.80 -0.37
C TRP A 556 -19.38 -12.49 0.44
N ILE A 557 -18.34 -11.70 0.26
CA ILE A 557 -18.26 -10.31 0.70
C ILE A 557 -17.58 -9.50 -0.39
N GLY A 558 -18.16 -8.37 -0.77
CA GLY A 558 -17.49 -7.36 -1.58
C GLY A 558 -16.89 -6.29 -0.66
N PRO A 559 -15.58 -6.24 -0.41
CA PRO A 559 -15.01 -5.30 0.55
C PRO A 559 -15.41 -3.84 0.31
N ARG A 560 -15.65 -3.43 -0.93
CA ARG A 560 -16.16 -2.10 -1.27
C ARG A 560 -17.68 -1.97 -1.30
N GLY A 561 -18.41 -3.04 -1.02
CA GLY A 561 -19.86 -3.14 -1.11
C GLY A 561 -20.31 -4.11 -2.19
N GLY A 562 -21.59 -4.46 -2.18
CA GLY A 562 -22.19 -5.35 -3.15
C GLY A 562 -22.56 -4.67 -4.45
N TYR A 563 -23.08 -5.47 -5.34
CA TYR A 563 -23.49 -5.07 -6.69
C TYR A 563 -24.40 -3.83 -6.68
N ASN A 564 -23.93 -2.70 -7.22
CA ASN A 564 -24.59 -1.39 -7.23
C ASN A 564 -24.77 -0.70 -5.85
N PHE A 565 -24.11 -1.17 -4.78
CA PHE A 565 -24.26 -0.62 -3.44
C PHE A 565 -22.98 -0.01 -2.85
N PHE A 566 -21.94 0.24 -3.64
CA PHE A 566 -20.69 0.81 -3.17
C PHE A 566 -20.90 2.13 -2.41
N GLY A 567 -21.66 3.06 -2.99
CA GLY A 567 -21.97 4.34 -2.37
C GLY A 567 -22.81 4.22 -1.10
N SER A 568 -23.80 3.33 -1.09
CA SER A 568 -24.67 3.12 0.08
C SER A 568 -23.88 2.57 1.27
N LEU A 569 -23.02 1.60 1.05
CA LEU A 569 -22.18 1.05 2.12
C LEU A 569 -21.15 2.07 2.59
N ALA A 570 -20.53 2.82 1.69
CA ALA A 570 -19.61 3.90 2.03
C ALA A 570 -20.27 4.97 2.91
N ASP A 571 -21.52 5.34 2.63
CA ASP A 571 -22.29 6.29 3.44
C ASP A 571 -22.60 5.75 4.84
N ILE A 572 -22.94 4.46 4.97
CA ILE A 572 -23.17 3.80 6.25
C ILE A 572 -21.89 3.84 7.10
N LEU A 573 -20.78 3.40 6.55
CA LEU A 573 -19.50 3.30 7.26
C LEU A 573 -18.95 4.66 7.68
N THR A 574 -18.99 5.65 6.80
CA THR A 574 -18.54 7.01 7.11
C THR A 574 -19.40 7.64 8.20
N LYS A 575 -20.74 7.47 8.13
CA LYS A 575 -21.65 8.02 9.13
C LYS A 575 -21.47 7.44 10.50
N SER A 576 -21.09 6.17 10.59
CA SER A 576 -20.88 5.46 11.87
C SER A 576 -19.46 5.58 12.40
N GLY A 577 -18.51 6.10 11.62
CA GLY A 577 -17.10 6.16 12.00
C GLY A 577 -16.41 4.79 11.97
N THR A 578 -16.92 3.85 11.18
CA THR A 578 -16.35 2.51 11.00
C THR A 578 -15.52 2.37 9.74
N GLY A 579 -15.32 3.43 9.02
CA GLY A 579 -14.50 3.57 7.83
C GLY A 579 -14.66 4.93 7.21
N SER A 580 -13.84 5.24 6.23
CA SER A 580 -13.88 6.46 5.45
C SER A 580 -14.19 6.17 3.98
N LYS A 581 -14.49 7.21 3.22
CA LYS A 581 -14.71 7.07 1.78
C LYS A 581 -13.86 8.03 0.99
N SER A 582 -13.54 7.63 -0.23
CA SER A 582 -12.98 8.46 -1.26
C SER A 582 -13.86 8.40 -2.49
N GLY A 583 -14.26 9.55 -3.02
CA GLY A 583 -15.23 9.61 -4.09
C GLY A 583 -16.56 8.95 -3.70
N GLY A 584 -17.02 7.99 -4.46
CA GLY A 584 -18.28 7.26 -4.24
C GLY A 584 -18.14 5.88 -3.60
N SER A 585 -16.95 5.51 -3.08
CA SER A 585 -16.66 4.17 -2.58
C SER A 585 -16.02 4.20 -1.19
N ILE A 586 -15.89 3.05 -0.55
CA ILE A 586 -15.16 2.86 0.71
C ILE A 586 -13.67 2.96 0.42
N ASP A 587 -12.94 3.56 1.35
CA ASP A 587 -11.50 3.39 1.44
C ASP A 587 -11.17 2.02 2.05
N VAL A 588 -10.83 1.07 1.20
CA VAL A 588 -10.50 -0.30 1.63
C VAL A 588 -9.14 -0.43 2.30
N ALA A 589 -8.34 0.65 2.32
CA ALA A 589 -7.10 0.76 3.07
C ALA A 589 -7.26 1.53 4.39
N ASP A 590 -8.46 2.02 4.71
CA ASP A 590 -8.76 2.65 6.00
C ASP A 590 -8.50 1.66 7.15
N ALA A 591 -7.62 2.03 8.07
CA ALA A 591 -7.19 1.15 9.16
C ALA A 591 -8.36 0.69 10.07
N THR A 592 -9.35 1.57 10.29
CA THR A 592 -10.54 1.22 11.08
C THR A 592 -11.42 0.22 10.34
N TYR A 593 -11.59 0.43 9.04
CA TYR A 593 -12.36 -0.48 8.20
C TYR A 593 -11.69 -1.86 8.12
N VAL A 594 -10.40 -1.91 7.80
CA VAL A 594 -9.64 -3.17 7.69
C VAL A 594 -9.70 -3.95 9.00
N GLN A 595 -9.48 -3.28 10.15
CA GLN A 595 -9.61 -3.89 11.46
C GLN A 595 -11.01 -4.47 11.71
N LYS A 596 -12.07 -3.72 11.39
CA LYS A 596 -13.46 -4.16 11.57
C LYS A 596 -13.80 -5.32 10.65
N PHE A 597 -13.29 -5.30 9.43
CA PHE A 597 -13.48 -6.38 8.46
C PHE A 597 -12.80 -7.68 8.96
N GLU A 598 -11.56 -7.58 9.44
CA GLU A 598 -10.83 -8.69 10.06
C GLU A 598 -11.61 -9.28 11.26
N GLU A 599 -12.00 -8.40 12.21
CA GLU A 599 -12.79 -8.81 13.38
C GLU A 599 -14.07 -9.57 12.97
N MET A 600 -14.79 -9.07 11.97
CA MET A 600 -16.00 -9.71 11.46
C MET A 600 -15.70 -11.07 10.84
N ALA A 601 -14.71 -11.14 9.95
CA ALA A 601 -14.34 -12.37 9.27
C ALA A 601 -13.94 -13.48 10.28
N ILE A 602 -13.09 -13.15 11.24
CA ILE A 602 -12.66 -14.07 12.29
C ILE A 602 -13.84 -14.52 13.18
N ASN A 603 -14.72 -13.58 13.55
CA ASN A 603 -15.91 -13.93 14.32
C ASN A 603 -16.85 -14.86 13.54
N TRP A 604 -17.03 -14.67 12.24
CA TRP A 604 -17.89 -15.54 11.43
C TRP A 604 -17.26 -16.93 11.19
N MET A 605 -15.94 -17.01 11.15
CA MET A 605 -15.27 -18.32 11.20
C MET A 605 -15.59 -19.08 12.48
N HIS A 606 -15.60 -18.38 13.63
CA HIS A 606 -15.95 -18.98 14.92
C HIS A 606 -17.45 -19.29 15.04
N ASP A 607 -18.34 -18.33 14.72
CA ASP A 607 -19.76 -18.42 15.05
C ASP A 607 -20.54 -19.25 14.04
N TYR A 608 -20.17 -19.22 12.76
CA TYR A 608 -20.86 -19.90 11.66
C TYR A 608 -20.04 -21.02 11.02
N GLY A 609 -18.77 -21.16 11.40
CA GLY A 609 -17.87 -22.14 10.79
C GLY A 609 -17.54 -21.81 9.34
N VAL A 610 -17.49 -20.52 8.98
CA VAL A 610 -17.11 -20.11 7.63
C VAL A 610 -15.66 -20.54 7.36
N ASN A 611 -15.47 -21.32 6.31
CA ASN A 611 -14.16 -21.79 5.87
C ASN A 611 -13.93 -21.63 4.36
N TYR A 612 -14.87 -20.95 3.70
CA TYR A 612 -14.70 -20.47 2.32
C TYR A 612 -15.11 -19.00 2.24
N TRP A 613 -14.16 -18.14 1.86
CA TRP A 613 -14.39 -16.73 1.62
C TRP A 613 -14.33 -16.43 0.13
N LYS A 614 -15.35 -15.74 -0.40
CA LYS A 614 -15.29 -15.11 -1.72
C LYS A 614 -15.26 -13.60 -1.50
N TRP A 615 -14.08 -13.00 -1.65
CA TRP A 615 -13.90 -11.56 -1.59
C TRP A 615 -13.86 -10.98 -2.99
N ASP A 616 -14.82 -10.10 -3.27
CA ASP A 616 -15.09 -9.63 -4.62
C ASP A 616 -14.77 -8.15 -4.77
N GLY A 617 -13.87 -7.80 -5.70
CA GLY A 617 -13.66 -6.45 -6.16
C GLY A 617 -12.98 -5.49 -5.19
N PHE A 618 -12.11 -5.94 -4.28
CA PHE A 618 -11.41 -5.01 -3.40
C PHE A 618 -10.21 -4.32 -4.08
N ALA A 619 -9.51 -5.00 -4.96
CA ALA A 619 -8.41 -4.47 -5.77
C ALA A 619 -8.74 -4.70 -7.24
N ASP A 620 -9.65 -3.93 -7.79
CA ASP A 620 -10.08 -4.06 -9.17
C ASP A 620 -9.45 -3.00 -10.09
N VAL A 621 -9.69 -3.16 -11.40
CA VAL A 621 -9.19 -2.29 -12.47
C VAL A 621 -9.44 -0.80 -12.22
N ALA A 622 -10.54 -0.44 -11.55
CA ALA A 622 -10.85 0.95 -11.27
C ALA A 622 -9.84 1.61 -10.33
N GLN A 623 -9.20 0.84 -9.46
CA GLN A 623 -8.17 1.35 -8.54
C GLN A 623 -6.86 1.64 -9.28
N TYR A 624 -6.56 0.90 -10.33
CA TYR A 624 -5.36 1.10 -11.14
C TYR A 624 -5.54 2.13 -12.26
N ASN A 625 -6.75 2.32 -12.76
CA ASN A 625 -7.03 3.22 -13.87
C ASN A 625 -7.56 4.60 -13.46
N ALA A 626 -7.78 4.86 -12.18
CA ALA A 626 -8.44 6.07 -11.70
C ALA A 626 -7.52 7.30 -11.61
N PHE A 627 -6.36 7.30 -12.25
CA PHE A 627 -5.27 8.19 -11.91
C PHE A 627 -4.95 9.39 -12.81
N PRO A 628 -5.75 9.86 -13.75
CA PRO A 628 -5.27 10.96 -14.58
C PRO A 628 -5.21 12.32 -13.87
N SER A 629 -5.87 12.51 -12.72
CA SER A 629 -6.08 13.86 -12.22
C SER A 629 -5.82 14.13 -10.75
N GLY A 630 -5.42 13.13 -9.96
CA GLY A 630 -5.23 13.32 -8.52
C GLY A 630 -6.52 13.57 -7.73
N GLU A 631 -7.68 13.51 -8.37
CA GLU A 631 -8.97 13.62 -7.71
C GLU A 631 -9.48 12.24 -7.32
N GLY A 632 -9.50 11.99 -6.01
CA GLY A 632 -10.28 10.93 -5.40
C GLY A 632 -10.11 9.56 -6.03
N VAL A 633 -9.02 8.89 -5.75
CA VAL A 633 -8.89 7.47 -6.12
C VAL A 633 -10.01 6.69 -5.46
N VAL A 634 -10.72 5.90 -6.23
CA VAL A 634 -11.81 5.08 -5.70
C VAL A 634 -11.24 4.12 -4.64
N GLY A 635 -11.74 4.23 -3.42
CA GLY A 635 -11.32 3.39 -2.30
C GLY A 635 -10.24 4.01 -1.38
N TYR A 636 -9.88 5.29 -1.57
CA TYR A 636 -8.96 5.97 -0.66
C TYR A 636 -9.56 7.26 -0.11
N SER A 637 -9.33 7.50 1.17
CA SER A 637 -9.77 8.71 1.86
C SER A 637 -8.79 9.88 1.67
N GLU A 638 -9.21 11.07 2.08
CA GLU A 638 -8.34 12.24 2.21
C GLU A 638 -7.12 11.97 3.09
N GLU A 639 -7.28 11.13 4.10
CA GLU A 639 -6.25 10.76 5.05
C GLU A 639 -5.06 10.04 4.38
N HIS A 640 -5.32 9.30 3.30
CA HIS A 640 -4.31 8.60 2.51
C HIS A 640 -3.79 9.39 1.31
N ARG A 641 -4.12 10.66 1.17
CA ARG A 641 -3.66 11.46 0.01
C ARG A 641 -2.16 11.58 -0.12
N HIS A 642 -1.43 11.59 0.98
CA HIS A 642 0.02 11.60 0.96
C HIS A 642 0.62 10.35 0.31
N MET A 643 -0.15 9.28 0.24
CA MET A 643 0.23 8.05 -0.46
C MET A 643 -0.03 8.10 -1.97
N TYR A 644 -0.56 9.22 -2.51
CA TYR A 644 -0.79 9.42 -3.95
C TYR A 644 0.47 9.79 -4.70
N GLY A 645 1.52 9.05 -4.49
CA GLY A 645 2.80 9.26 -5.13
C GLY A 645 3.30 8.00 -5.80
N GLY A 646 4.54 8.06 -6.20
CA GLY A 646 5.17 7.04 -6.99
C GLY A 646 4.73 7.06 -8.45
N GLN A 647 5.42 6.32 -9.29
CA GLN A 647 5.02 6.17 -10.67
C GLN A 647 3.65 5.49 -10.72
N ASN A 648 2.71 6.07 -11.47
CA ASN A 648 1.33 5.58 -11.56
C ASN A 648 0.64 5.38 -10.21
N GLN A 649 1.07 6.13 -9.20
CA GLN A 649 0.51 6.12 -7.85
C GLN A 649 0.59 4.75 -7.16
N MET A 650 1.65 4.05 -7.38
CA MET A 650 1.91 2.72 -6.81
C MET A 650 1.89 2.67 -5.29
N TYR A 651 2.10 3.80 -4.59
CA TYR A 651 2.03 3.83 -3.12
C TYR A 651 0.68 3.36 -2.59
N HIS A 652 -0.40 3.72 -3.27
CA HIS A 652 -1.74 3.26 -2.91
C HIS A 652 -1.90 1.76 -2.99
N VAL A 653 -1.46 1.24 -4.14
CA VAL A 653 -1.59 -0.18 -4.45
C VAL A 653 -0.79 -0.98 -3.43
N THR A 654 0.41 -0.51 -3.12
CA THR A 654 1.27 -1.11 -2.10
C THR A 654 0.62 -1.12 -0.72
N ASP A 655 0.15 0.04 -0.22
CA ASP A 655 -0.44 0.16 1.11
C ASP A 655 -1.69 -0.72 1.28
N LEU A 656 -2.53 -0.79 0.24
CA LEU A 656 -3.70 -1.67 0.22
C LEU A 656 -3.28 -3.13 0.38
N TRP A 657 -2.36 -3.60 -0.45
CA TRP A 657 -1.94 -5.00 -0.44
C TRP A 657 -1.24 -5.37 0.85
N GLU A 658 -0.38 -4.52 1.41
CA GLU A 658 0.27 -4.77 2.69
C GLU A 658 -0.74 -5.01 3.81
N LYS A 659 -1.77 -4.16 3.92
CA LYS A 659 -2.81 -4.30 4.94
C LYS A 659 -3.64 -5.56 4.75
N TRP A 660 -3.99 -5.89 3.51
CA TRP A 660 -4.80 -7.08 3.24
C TRP A 660 -4.02 -8.39 3.35
N ILE A 661 -2.71 -8.38 3.07
CA ILE A 661 -1.83 -9.53 3.35
C ILE A 661 -1.82 -9.82 4.85
N VAL A 662 -1.59 -8.80 5.69
CA VAL A 662 -1.63 -8.95 7.16
C VAL A 662 -2.99 -9.47 7.63
N LEU A 663 -4.09 -8.96 7.08
CA LEU A 663 -5.43 -9.43 7.39
C LEU A 663 -5.60 -10.91 7.01
N MET A 664 -5.13 -11.33 5.83
CA MET A 664 -5.20 -12.74 5.41
C MET A 664 -4.36 -13.65 6.30
N GLU A 665 -3.18 -13.21 6.74
CA GLU A 665 -2.35 -13.95 7.70
C GLU A 665 -3.06 -14.12 9.05
N ASN A 666 -3.74 -13.09 9.55
CA ASN A 666 -4.51 -13.15 10.78
C ASN A 666 -5.69 -14.13 10.66
N ILE A 667 -6.35 -14.18 9.50
CA ILE A 667 -7.39 -15.18 9.21
C ILE A 667 -6.80 -16.59 9.17
N ARG A 668 -5.63 -16.77 8.58
CA ARG A 668 -4.90 -18.06 8.62
C ARG A 668 -4.51 -18.47 10.04
N GLN A 669 -4.15 -17.51 10.88
CA GLN A 669 -3.90 -17.82 12.29
C GLN A 669 -5.21 -18.22 13.01
N ALA A 670 -6.33 -17.56 12.72
CA ALA A 670 -7.66 -17.93 13.28
C ALA A 670 -8.09 -19.33 12.82
N GLU A 671 -7.75 -19.76 11.61
CA GLU A 671 -7.96 -21.14 11.14
C GLU A 671 -7.32 -22.15 12.10
N LYS A 672 -6.09 -21.90 12.53
CA LYS A 672 -5.34 -22.73 13.46
C LYS A 672 -5.93 -22.64 14.87
N ASP A 673 -6.24 -21.43 15.35
CA ASP A 673 -6.74 -21.18 16.70
C ASP A 673 -8.12 -21.82 16.94
N TYR A 674 -8.97 -21.86 15.93
CA TYR A 674 -10.32 -22.46 16.00
C TYR A 674 -10.40 -23.89 15.46
N ASN A 675 -9.26 -24.46 15.02
CA ASN A 675 -9.20 -25.78 14.38
C ASN A 675 -10.17 -25.91 13.19
N ILE A 676 -10.32 -24.85 12.43
CA ILE A 676 -11.05 -24.84 11.16
C ILE A 676 -10.19 -25.58 10.14
N LYS A 677 -10.84 -26.30 9.25
CA LYS A 677 -10.14 -27.06 8.20
C LYS A 677 -10.58 -26.58 6.83
N ASN A 678 -9.74 -26.81 5.87
CA ASN A 678 -10.01 -26.51 4.46
C ASN A 678 -10.31 -25.03 4.20
N LEU A 679 -9.68 -24.12 4.93
CA LEU A 679 -9.87 -22.70 4.69
C LEU A 679 -9.48 -22.34 3.24
N TRP A 680 -10.39 -21.65 2.56
CA TRP A 680 -10.21 -21.15 1.21
C TRP A 680 -10.56 -19.67 1.14
N ILE A 681 -9.66 -18.85 0.61
CA ILE A 681 -9.92 -17.43 0.34
C ILE A 681 -9.84 -17.23 -1.17
N SER A 682 -10.99 -17.00 -1.81
CA SER A 682 -11.10 -16.71 -3.23
C SER A 682 -11.13 -15.20 -3.43
N LEU A 683 -10.09 -14.66 -4.05
CA LEU A 683 -9.96 -13.23 -4.34
C LEU A 683 -10.33 -12.95 -5.79
N THR A 684 -11.29 -12.04 -6.00
CA THR A 684 -11.58 -11.49 -7.33
C THR A 684 -10.94 -10.11 -7.41
N CYS A 685 -9.66 -10.06 -7.71
CA CYS A 685 -8.86 -8.85 -7.63
C CYS A 685 -7.97 -8.56 -8.84
N TYR A 686 -8.03 -9.38 -9.88
CA TYR A 686 -7.31 -9.15 -11.14
C TYR A 686 -5.79 -8.96 -11.02
N VAL A 687 -5.17 -9.53 -10.01
CA VAL A 687 -3.71 -9.63 -9.90
C VAL A 687 -3.23 -10.95 -10.48
N ASN A 688 -2.03 -10.94 -11.01
CA ASN A 688 -1.38 -12.14 -11.49
C ASN A 688 -0.44 -12.68 -10.38
N PRO A 689 -0.26 -13.98 -10.32
CA PRO A 689 0.67 -14.59 -9.37
C PRO A 689 2.11 -14.17 -9.66
#